data_962843c3d64187deca74f8fe30b06add
#
_entry.id   962843c3d64187deca74f8fe30b06add
#
_cell.length_a   1.000
_cell.length_b   1.000
_cell.length_c   1.000
_cell.angle_alpha   90.00
_cell.angle_beta   90.00
_cell.angle_gamma   90.00
#
_symmetry.space_group_name_H-M   'P 1'
#
loop_
_entity.id
_entity.type
_entity.pdbx_description
1 polymer ?
#
loop_
_entity_poly.entity_id
_entity_poly.type
_entity_poly.pdbx_seq_one_letter_code
_entity_poly.pdbx_strand_id
1 'polypeptide(L)'
;MTRLSRTWRLGLALLIVAGAAAGAADRRPIAEVDLLRFAWAADPQVAPDGSRVAFVRVAVDRDKDDYETAVWVVPTAGGEARRLTNGPRDTWPRWSPDGSRLLFLRRTEGEGKVRPPQVYLMPLGGGEARPLTDLPEGVAGPSWSPDGKSIAFLSGTTPDDLARVARKAKGGTLERESDVRVVTRAEFRLDNAGYRDPKHPAHLWTVAAPVDGDDKPTPRRLTAGPFEESDPVWSPDGRTIYFVSSRDPEPAHRPDRSALYSIPGAGGEVAPVASIRGVVSAPSPAPDGRRVAFRGTLAEPTRSYTPPDLFVVDVAAKTPPTCLTDGTEDDVGGSLTGDGHAPRASAPTRPAWTRDGRSVIDKVARQGRLNLVAFDVADRKSKPWTSGDRDVAAFSPSPDGSKLALLVLTPTSFGEVYLLDGPGSPIRKLTDLNGRLLAELDLPSPEEFRYPGFDGLEIQGWIQKPPGFDPSKKYPLILNVHGGPHAAHGATFSHEIQWMAAKGYVVLYPNPRGSSSFGGDFGNVIQHRYPGDDHKDLMLGVDELIRRGYVDPKRLGITGGSGGGLLTNWAITRTDRFAAAVSQRSIADWSAWWYSADFTLFQPTWFKDAPFRDPADFAARSPITHVEKVVTPLMLIEGESDLRTPAAAGGEAMFRALKALKKPAVMVRFPGEGHELSRSGKPWHRVERLQHIVGWFDKYLMGRPMPQYDPPAGEAPAVAGRPG
;
A
#
# COMPACT_ATOMS: atom_id res chain seq x y z
N MET A 1 -28.55 11.23 -93.96
CA MET A 1 -27.71 12.22 -93.26
C MET A 1 -28.48 12.80 -92.10
N THR A 2 -28.29 12.34 -90.91
CA THR A 2 -28.73 13.03 -89.69
C THR A 2 -28.21 12.25 -88.52
N ARG A 3 -27.38 12.86 -87.71
CA ARG A 3 -26.71 12.29 -86.51
C ARG A 3 -27.67 12.32 -85.33
N LEU A 4 -27.85 11.17 -84.64
CA LEU A 4 -28.52 11.06 -83.36
C LEU A 4 -27.47 11.21 -82.24
N SER A 5 -27.63 12.22 -81.38
CA SER A 5 -26.88 12.40 -80.15
C SER A 5 -27.59 11.69 -79.02
N ARG A 6 -26.94 10.70 -78.38
CA ARG A 6 -27.41 10.06 -77.10
C ARG A 6 -26.78 10.79 -75.92
N THR A 7 -27.58 11.46 -75.15
CA THR A 7 -27.25 11.99 -73.83
C THR A 7 -27.45 10.93 -72.77
N TRP A 8 -26.35 10.58 -72.10
CA TRP A 8 -26.39 9.72 -70.93
C TRP A 8 -26.61 10.62 -69.68
N ARG A 9 -27.70 10.36 -68.94
CA ARG A 9 -27.90 10.93 -67.59
C ARG A 9 -27.30 9.94 -66.59
N LEU A 10 -26.22 10.33 -65.89
CA LEU A 10 -25.73 9.66 -64.70
C LEU A 10 -26.63 10.08 -63.52
N GLY A 11 -27.37 9.11 -62.98
CA GLY A 11 -28.05 9.25 -61.72
C GLY A 11 -27.08 8.99 -60.58
N LEU A 12 -26.74 10.02 -59.79
CA LEU A 12 -25.97 9.91 -58.57
C LEU A 12 -26.91 9.46 -57.46
N ALA A 13 -26.86 8.16 -57.06
CA ALA A 13 -27.54 7.66 -55.89
C ALA A 13 -26.76 8.06 -54.63
N LEU A 14 -27.23 9.04 -53.86
CA LEU A 14 -26.73 9.39 -52.54
C LEU A 14 -27.17 8.26 -51.57
N LEU A 15 -26.24 7.38 -51.19
CA LEU A 15 -26.40 6.49 -50.05
C LEU A 15 -26.20 7.32 -48.76
N ILE A 16 -27.29 7.68 -48.12
CA ILE A 16 -27.30 8.22 -46.75
C ILE A 16 -27.01 7.03 -45.85
N VAL A 17 -25.75 6.89 -45.42
CA VAL A 17 -25.38 6.02 -44.30
C VAL A 17 -25.85 6.75 -43.03
N ALA A 18 -27.02 6.38 -42.55
CA ALA A 18 -27.48 6.72 -41.21
C ALA A 18 -26.53 5.98 -40.21
N GLY A 19 -25.44 6.62 -39.85
CA GLY A 19 -24.66 6.22 -38.69
C GLY A 19 -25.55 6.35 -37.45
N ALA A 20 -26.03 5.22 -36.94
CA ALA A 20 -26.62 5.19 -35.62
C ALA A 20 -25.55 5.69 -34.64
N ALA A 21 -25.64 6.93 -34.20
CA ALA A 21 -25.00 7.41 -33.01
C ALA A 21 -25.51 6.51 -31.87
N ALA A 22 -24.74 5.50 -31.49
CA ALA A 22 -24.95 4.83 -30.21
C ALA A 22 -24.92 5.94 -29.17
N GLY A 23 -26.08 6.34 -28.63
CA GLY A 23 -26.19 7.31 -27.57
C GLY A 23 -25.21 6.87 -26.46
N ALA A 24 -24.33 7.76 -26.05
CA ALA A 24 -23.52 7.57 -24.86
C ALA A 24 -24.52 7.24 -23.74
N ALA A 25 -24.50 5.98 -23.27
CA ALA A 25 -25.31 5.61 -22.13
C ALA A 25 -24.97 6.59 -21.00
N ASP A 26 -25.99 7.19 -20.39
CA ASP A 26 -25.79 8.13 -19.29
C ASP A 26 -24.93 7.45 -18.22
N ARG A 27 -23.73 7.96 -17.99
CA ARG A 27 -22.83 7.44 -16.97
C ARG A 27 -23.45 7.69 -15.61
N ARG A 28 -23.35 6.72 -14.73
CA ARG A 28 -23.84 6.83 -13.36
C ARG A 28 -22.70 7.15 -12.38
N PRO A 29 -23.01 7.80 -11.26
CA PRO A 29 -22.06 7.91 -10.15
C PRO A 29 -21.61 6.53 -9.67
N ILE A 30 -20.37 6.45 -9.13
CA ILE A 30 -19.85 5.25 -8.50
C ILE A 30 -20.64 4.94 -7.21
N ALA A 31 -20.80 3.64 -6.89
CA ALA A 31 -21.44 3.16 -5.67
C ALA A 31 -20.42 2.38 -4.80
N GLU A 32 -20.70 2.26 -3.52
CA GLU A 32 -19.89 1.47 -2.58
C GLU A 32 -19.78 0.00 -2.99
N VAL A 33 -20.87 -0.56 -3.53
CA VAL A 33 -20.94 -1.96 -4.00
C VAL A 33 -20.17 -2.19 -5.31
N ASP A 34 -19.74 -1.16 -6.01
CA ASP A 34 -18.90 -1.32 -7.20
C ASP A 34 -17.54 -1.94 -6.85
N LEU A 35 -17.09 -1.81 -5.60
CA LEU A 35 -15.92 -2.51 -5.08
C LEU A 35 -15.96 -4.02 -5.37
N LEU A 36 -17.15 -4.63 -5.31
CA LEU A 36 -17.34 -6.05 -5.57
C LEU A 36 -17.15 -6.45 -7.06
N ARG A 37 -16.98 -5.45 -7.94
CA ARG A 37 -16.73 -5.62 -9.37
C ARG A 37 -15.29 -5.29 -9.76
N PHE A 38 -14.51 -4.73 -8.83
CA PHE A 38 -13.14 -4.31 -9.11
C PHE A 38 -12.25 -5.51 -9.42
N ALA A 39 -11.36 -5.31 -10.38
CA ALA A 39 -10.25 -6.21 -10.65
C ALA A 39 -8.95 -5.41 -10.57
N TRP A 40 -7.99 -5.89 -9.81
CA TRP A 40 -6.70 -5.23 -9.65
C TRP A 40 -5.60 -6.03 -10.32
N ALA A 41 -4.64 -5.34 -10.92
CA ALA A 41 -3.36 -5.91 -11.27
C ALA A 41 -2.37 -5.71 -10.10
N ALA A 42 -1.43 -6.65 -9.95
CA ALA A 42 -0.31 -6.55 -9.01
C ALA A 42 0.91 -7.29 -9.55
N ASP A 43 2.09 -6.95 -9.03
CA ASP A 43 3.37 -7.65 -9.28
C ASP A 43 3.64 -7.94 -10.76
N PRO A 44 3.66 -6.93 -11.65
CA PRO A 44 3.93 -7.13 -13.07
C PRO A 44 5.39 -7.55 -13.31
N GLN A 45 5.63 -8.58 -14.15
CA GLN A 45 6.93 -9.15 -14.44
C GLN A 45 7.13 -9.33 -15.94
N VAL A 46 8.11 -8.64 -16.54
CA VAL A 46 8.44 -8.80 -17.96
C VAL A 46 9.11 -10.17 -18.19
N ALA A 47 8.70 -10.89 -19.23
CA ALA A 47 9.36 -12.12 -19.64
C ALA A 47 10.79 -11.84 -20.14
N PRO A 48 11.73 -12.80 -20.03
CA PRO A 48 13.12 -12.62 -20.46
C PRO A 48 13.30 -12.19 -21.91
N ASP A 49 12.43 -12.65 -22.80
CA ASP A 49 12.41 -12.28 -24.22
C ASP A 49 11.70 -10.96 -24.50
N GLY A 50 11.17 -10.28 -23.48
CA GLY A 50 10.43 -9.04 -23.59
C GLY A 50 9.07 -9.14 -24.31
N SER A 51 8.57 -10.36 -24.63
CA SER A 51 7.37 -10.57 -25.45
C SER A 51 6.06 -10.45 -24.71
N ARG A 52 6.07 -10.60 -23.38
CA ARG A 52 4.88 -10.67 -22.54
C ARG A 52 5.17 -10.22 -21.10
N VAL A 53 4.12 -9.88 -20.36
CA VAL A 53 4.17 -9.53 -18.94
C VAL A 53 3.27 -10.50 -18.17
N ALA A 54 3.83 -11.20 -17.16
CA ALA A 54 3.04 -11.88 -16.14
C ALA A 54 2.65 -10.91 -15.05
N PHE A 55 1.45 -11.04 -14.51
CA PHE A 55 0.98 -10.23 -13.39
C PHE A 55 -0.03 -11.01 -12.55
N VAL A 56 -0.23 -10.62 -11.32
CA VAL A 56 -1.32 -11.16 -10.49
C VAL A 56 -2.58 -10.35 -10.75
N ARG A 57 -3.66 -11.03 -11.12
CA ARG A 57 -5.00 -10.44 -11.11
C ARG A 57 -5.66 -10.80 -9.78
N VAL A 58 -6.16 -9.78 -9.09
CA VAL A 58 -6.96 -9.92 -7.88
C VAL A 58 -8.41 -9.60 -8.25
N ALA A 59 -9.35 -10.43 -7.81
CA ALA A 59 -10.78 -10.21 -7.98
C ALA A 59 -11.53 -10.59 -6.69
N VAL A 60 -12.74 -10.08 -6.54
CA VAL A 60 -13.59 -10.41 -5.40
C VAL A 60 -14.31 -11.75 -5.64
N ASP A 61 -14.15 -12.69 -4.74
CA ASP A 61 -15.00 -13.87 -4.58
C ASP A 61 -16.18 -13.50 -3.67
N ARG A 62 -17.33 -13.22 -4.28
CA ARG A 62 -18.52 -12.74 -3.54
C ARG A 62 -19.12 -13.80 -2.63
N ASP A 63 -19.01 -15.07 -3.01
CA ASP A 63 -19.61 -16.18 -2.28
C ASP A 63 -18.85 -16.47 -0.99
N LYS A 64 -17.52 -16.25 -1.02
CA LYS A 64 -16.64 -16.46 0.13
C LYS A 64 -16.36 -15.18 0.92
N ASP A 65 -16.80 -14.02 0.45
CA ASP A 65 -16.43 -12.71 0.98
C ASP A 65 -14.90 -12.58 1.15
N ASP A 66 -14.16 -12.93 0.09
CA ASP A 66 -12.70 -12.94 0.07
C ASP A 66 -12.17 -12.51 -1.30
N TYR A 67 -10.85 -12.52 -1.48
CA TYR A 67 -10.19 -12.22 -2.74
C TYR A 67 -9.60 -13.49 -3.36
N GLU A 68 -9.87 -13.67 -4.65
CA GLU A 68 -9.20 -14.65 -5.51
C GLU A 68 -8.00 -13.99 -6.18
N THR A 69 -6.85 -14.67 -6.16
CA THR A 69 -5.64 -14.24 -6.87
C THR A 69 -5.18 -15.34 -7.84
N ALA A 70 -4.86 -14.94 -9.06
CA ALA A 70 -4.31 -15.84 -10.06
C ALA A 70 -3.26 -15.12 -10.91
N VAL A 71 -2.30 -15.87 -11.45
CA VAL A 71 -1.33 -15.31 -12.39
C VAL A 71 -1.96 -15.25 -13.79
N TRP A 72 -1.82 -14.08 -14.40
CA TRP A 72 -2.25 -13.78 -15.76
C TRP A 72 -1.05 -13.36 -16.60
N VAL A 73 -1.20 -13.42 -17.92
CA VAL A 73 -0.18 -12.99 -18.87
C VAL A 73 -0.80 -12.16 -19.97
N VAL A 74 -0.11 -11.07 -20.36
CA VAL A 74 -0.50 -10.19 -21.45
C VAL A 74 0.67 -10.00 -22.41
N PRO A 75 0.47 -10.06 -23.77
CA PRO A 75 1.52 -9.80 -24.73
C PRO A 75 1.98 -8.33 -24.68
N THR A 76 3.28 -8.08 -24.80
CA THR A 76 3.81 -6.71 -24.88
C THR A 76 3.47 -6.03 -26.21
N ALA A 77 3.17 -6.78 -27.27
CA ALA A 77 2.67 -6.23 -28.52
C ALA A 77 1.21 -5.74 -28.47
N GLY A 78 0.50 -6.02 -27.35
CA GLY A 78 -0.93 -5.78 -27.20
C GLY A 78 -1.75 -7.08 -27.40
N GLY A 79 -3.01 -7.04 -27.03
CA GLY A 79 -3.93 -8.17 -27.08
C GLY A 79 -4.56 -8.46 -25.73
N GLU A 80 -5.39 -9.51 -25.64
CA GLU A 80 -6.09 -9.86 -24.41
C GLU A 80 -5.18 -10.54 -23.39
N ALA A 81 -5.35 -10.14 -22.13
CA ALA A 81 -4.74 -10.84 -21.01
C ALA A 81 -5.39 -12.22 -20.81
N ARG A 82 -4.59 -13.24 -20.55
CA ARG A 82 -5.05 -14.62 -20.34
C ARG A 82 -4.66 -15.13 -18.98
N ARG A 83 -5.57 -15.86 -18.34
CA ARG A 83 -5.29 -16.58 -17.08
C ARG A 83 -4.26 -17.69 -17.36
N LEU A 84 -3.23 -17.75 -16.53
CA LEU A 84 -2.16 -18.72 -16.64
C LEU A 84 -2.26 -19.81 -15.57
N THR A 85 -2.68 -19.47 -14.36
CA THR A 85 -2.80 -20.41 -13.23
C THR A 85 -4.25 -20.53 -12.75
N ASN A 86 -4.61 -21.72 -12.24
CA ASN A 86 -5.97 -22.03 -11.80
C ASN A 86 -6.17 -22.05 -10.29
N GLY A 87 -5.13 -21.81 -9.48
CA GLY A 87 -5.26 -21.70 -8.04
C GLY A 87 -5.96 -20.41 -7.63
N PRO A 88 -6.78 -20.43 -6.54
CA PRO A 88 -7.49 -19.24 -6.09
C PRO A 88 -6.62 -18.28 -5.25
N ARG A 89 -5.36 -18.68 -4.95
CA ARG A 89 -4.44 -17.94 -4.08
C ARG A 89 -3.01 -17.99 -4.62
N ASP A 90 -2.85 -17.75 -5.94
CA ASP A 90 -1.57 -17.72 -6.62
C ASP A 90 -1.04 -16.28 -6.68
N THR A 91 0.23 -16.11 -6.28
CA THR A 91 0.90 -14.79 -6.21
C THR A 91 2.38 -14.93 -6.61
N TRP A 92 3.11 -13.82 -6.70
CA TRP A 92 4.56 -13.79 -6.86
C TRP A 92 5.07 -14.49 -8.11
N PRO A 93 4.59 -14.17 -9.33
CA PRO A 93 5.11 -14.77 -10.56
C PRO A 93 6.56 -14.35 -10.83
N ARG A 94 7.43 -15.31 -11.14
CA ARG A 94 8.82 -15.06 -11.58
C ARG A 94 9.19 -15.96 -12.72
N TRP A 95 9.57 -15.39 -13.84
CA TRP A 95 10.04 -16.14 -14.99
C TRP A 95 11.38 -16.81 -14.71
N SER A 96 11.59 -18.03 -15.20
CA SER A 96 12.93 -18.59 -15.30
C SER A 96 13.78 -17.77 -16.27
N PRO A 97 15.12 -17.73 -16.10
CA PRO A 97 16.00 -16.90 -16.96
C PRO A 97 15.89 -17.20 -18.46
N ASP A 98 15.57 -18.44 -18.82
CA ASP A 98 15.33 -18.90 -20.19
C ASP A 98 13.89 -18.67 -20.69
N GLY A 99 13.00 -18.18 -19.83
CA GLY A 99 11.59 -17.95 -20.14
C GLY A 99 10.74 -19.21 -20.34
N SER A 100 11.29 -20.41 -20.12
CA SER A 100 10.59 -21.68 -20.34
C SER A 100 9.65 -22.08 -19.20
N ARG A 101 9.87 -21.54 -18.00
CA ARG A 101 9.12 -21.86 -16.77
C ARG A 101 8.72 -20.61 -16.02
N LEU A 102 7.66 -20.77 -15.21
CA LEU A 102 7.24 -19.75 -14.26
C LEU A 102 7.22 -20.36 -12.85
N LEU A 103 7.90 -19.73 -11.90
CA LEU A 103 7.66 -19.99 -10.49
C LEU A 103 6.58 -19.03 -9.97
N PHE A 104 5.81 -19.49 -9.00
CA PHE A 104 4.87 -18.68 -8.26
C PHE A 104 4.63 -19.24 -6.86
N LEU A 105 4.08 -18.45 -5.97
CA LEU A 105 3.64 -18.89 -4.65
C LEU A 105 2.18 -19.28 -4.70
N ARG A 106 1.85 -20.44 -4.15
CA ARG A 106 0.48 -20.94 -3.98
C ARG A 106 0.19 -21.26 -2.53
N ARG A 107 -0.95 -20.81 -2.05
CA ARG A 107 -1.54 -21.26 -0.80
C ARG A 107 -2.65 -22.26 -1.12
N THR A 108 -2.58 -23.43 -0.50
CA THR A 108 -3.61 -24.47 -0.62
C THR A 108 -4.46 -24.52 0.64
N GLU A 109 -5.65 -25.08 0.53
CA GLU A 109 -6.49 -25.39 1.69
C GLU A 109 -6.29 -26.84 2.11
N GLY A 110 -6.25 -27.09 3.42
CA GLY A 110 -6.15 -28.43 3.97
C GLY A 110 -6.68 -28.45 5.40
N GLU A 111 -7.48 -29.45 5.74
CA GLU A 111 -8.11 -29.60 7.05
C GLU A 111 -8.89 -28.33 7.51
N GLY A 112 -9.55 -27.66 6.56
CA GLY A 112 -10.32 -26.43 6.81
C GLY A 112 -9.48 -25.17 7.09
N LYS A 113 -8.15 -25.21 6.86
CA LYS A 113 -7.24 -24.07 7.06
C LYS A 113 -6.46 -23.77 5.80
N VAL A 114 -6.15 -22.50 5.58
CA VAL A 114 -5.22 -22.07 4.54
C VAL A 114 -3.80 -22.39 5.00
N ARG A 115 -3.08 -23.21 4.20
CA ARG A 115 -1.69 -23.57 4.46
C ARG A 115 -0.74 -22.43 4.11
N PRO A 116 0.45 -22.35 4.74
CA PRO A 116 1.49 -21.42 4.35
C PRO A 116 1.87 -21.55 2.87
N PRO A 117 2.31 -20.47 2.21
CA PRO A 117 2.61 -20.48 0.78
C PRO A 117 3.80 -21.38 0.46
N GLN A 118 3.72 -22.08 -0.68
CA GLN A 118 4.79 -22.93 -1.20
C GLN A 118 5.18 -22.47 -2.60
N VAL A 119 6.43 -22.75 -3.00
CA VAL A 119 6.89 -22.55 -4.39
C VAL A 119 6.29 -23.61 -5.29
N TYR A 120 5.67 -23.16 -6.36
CA TYR A 120 5.22 -23.99 -7.47
C TYR A 120 5.98 -23.65 -8.74
N LEU A 121 6.26 -24.66 -9.55
CA LEU A 121 6.83 -24.50 -10.89
C LEU A 121 5.81 -24.91 -11.94
N MET A 122 5.70 -24.11 -13.00
CA MET A 122 4.86 -24.39 -14.16
C MET A 122 5.70 -24.32 -15.43
N PRO A 123 5.78 -25.41 -16.21
CA PRO A 123 6.36 -25.36 -17.55
C PRO A 123 5.42 -24.60 -18.50
N LEU A 124 5.97 -23.74 -19.35
CA LEU A 124 5.18 -22.90 -20.26
C LEU A 124 4.97 -23.50 -21.64
N GLY A 125 5.68 -24.57 -21.94
CA GLY A 125 5.48 -25.41 -23.15
C GLY A 125 4.36 -26.45 -23.05
N GLY A 126 3.69 -26.51 -21.88
CA GLY A 126 2.63 -27.48 -21.57
C GLY A 126 2.93 -28.24 -20.27
N GLY A 127 1.89 -28.76 -19.62
CA GLY A 127 1.98 -29.44 -18.34
C GLY A 127 1.32 -28.68 -17.19
N GLU A 128 1.24 -29.33 -16.03
CA GLU A 128 0.63 -28.79 -14.83
C GLU A 128 1.67 -28.15 -13.89
N ALA A 129 1.23 -27.18 -13.10
CA ALA A 129 2.04 -26.61 -12.04
C ALA A 129 2.23 -27.63 -10.91
N ARG A 130 3.46 -27.84 -10.49
CA ARG A 130 3.82 -28.78 -9.41
C ARG A 130 4.49 -28.09 -8.23
N PRO A 131 4.25 -28.55 -6.98
CA PRO A 131 4.92 -28.01 -5.81
C PRO A 131 6.40 -28.38 -5.83
N LEU A 132 7.26 -27.40 -5.58
CA LEU A 132 8.70 -27.59 -5.41
C LEU A 132 9.09 -27.66 -3.93
N THR A 133 8.32 -27.02 -3.05
CA THR A 133 8.55 -27.01 -1.60
C THR A 133 7.32 -27.53 -0.85
N ASP A 134 7.56 -28.02 0.37
CA ASP A 134 6.51 -28.41 1.34
C ASP A 134 7.06 -28.15 2.76
N LEU A 135 7.31 -26.87 3.04
CA LEU A 135 7.90 -26.44 4.30
C LEU A 135 6.80 -26.03 5.29
N PRO A 136 6.86 -26.47 6.57
CA PRO A 136 5.84 -26.17 7.59
C PRO A 136 5.51 -24.70 7.76
N GLU A 137 6.51 -23.83 7.77
CA GLU A 137 6.35 -22.38 7.91
C GLU A 137 6.21 -21.67 6.56
N GLY A 138 6.17 -22.42 5.45
CA GLY A 138 6.03 -21.88 4.11
C GLY A 138 7.27 -21.17 3.59
N VAL A 139 7.05 -20.40 2.52
CA VAL A 139 8.10 -19.73 1.73
C VAL A 139 7.72 -18.27 1.48
N ALA A 140 8.71 -17.38 1.55
CA ALA A 140 8.57 -15.98 1.17
C ALA A 140 9.70 -15.54 0.22
N GLY A 141 9.39 -14.59 -0.68
CA GLY A 141 10.36 -13.93 -1.54
C GLY A 141 11.19 -14.83 -2.47
N PRO A 142 10.62 -15.85 -3.13
CA PRO A 142 11.42 -16.74 -3.98
C PRO A 142 11.98 -16.01 -5.20
N SER A 143 13.23 -16.33 -5.57
CA SER A 143 13.93 -15.79 -6.74
C SER A 143 14.80 -16.83 -7.42
N TRP A 144 14.83 -16.82 -8.76
CA TRP A 144 15.67 -17.67 -9.57
C TRP A 144 17.14 -17.28 -9.47
N SER A 145 18.03 -18.29 -9.43
CA SER A 145 19.44 -18.06 -9.80
C SER A 145 19.54 -17.68 -11.28
N PRO A 146 20.53 -16.86 -11.69
CA PRO A 146 20.68 -16.45 -13.10
C PRO A 146 20.87 -17.59 -14.09
N ASP A 147 21.39 -18.74 -13.66
CA ASP A 147 21.54 -19.95 -14.47
C ASP A 147 20.27 -20.84 -14.53
N GLY A 148 19.21 -20.44 -13.80
CA GLY A 148 17.93 -21.16 -13.78
C GLY A 148 17.96 -22.52 -13.07
N LYS A 149 19.04 -22.85 -12.34
CA LYS A 149 19.20 -24.17 -11.69
C LYS A 149 18.77 -24.21 -10.25
N SER A 150 18.64 -23.05 -9.59
CA SER A 150 18.30 -22.93 -8.17
C SER A 150 17.31 -21.80 -7.92
N ILE A 151 16.59 -21.92 -6.82
CA ILE A 151 15.70 -20.88 -6.29
C ILE A 151 16.14 -20.59 -4.86
N ALA A 152 16.38 -19.30 -4.56
CA ALA A 152 16.59 -18.81 -3.21
C ALA A 152 15.29 -18.26 -2.64
N PHE A 153 15.05 -18.44 -1.35
CA PHE A 153 13.84 -17.96 -0.66
C PHE A 153 14.06 -17.88 0.85
N LEU A 154 13.09 -17.32 1.55
CA LEU A 154 13.05 -17.21 3.00
C LEU A 154 12.04 -18.21 3.58
N SER A 155 12.37 -18.79 4.75
CA SER A 155 11.44 -19.61 5.54
C SER A 155 11.84 -19.60 7.01
N GLY A 156 10.83 -19.57 7.89
CA GLY A 156 10.98 -19.77 9.33
C GLY A 156 11.10 -21.23 9.75
N THR A 157 10.99 -22.18 8.83
CA THR A 157 11.04 -23.62 9.11
C THR A 157 12.33 -24.00 9.81
N THR A 158 12.21 -24.72 10.93
CA THR A 158 13.33 -25.21 11.73
C THR A 158 13.63 -26.70 11.44
N PRO A 159 14.82 -27.20 11.81
CA PRO A 159 15.10 -28.64 11.78
C PRO A 159 14.13 -29.48 12.60
N ASP A 160 13.62 -28.95 13.72
CA ASP A 160 12.67 -29.63 14.59
C ASP A 160 11.30 -29.79 13.90
N ASP A 161 10.84 -28.80 13.17
CA ASP A 161 9.63 -28.87 12.36
C ASP A 161 9.73 -29.98 11.31
N LEU A 162 10.86 -30.05 10.60
CA LEU A 162 11.11 -31.09 9.61
C LEU A 162 11.15 -32.48 10.24
N ALA A 163 11.81 -32.62 11.38
CA ALA A 163 11.85 -33.88 12.12
C ALA A 163 10.46 -34.30 12.61
N ARG A 164 9.61 -33.35 12.99
CA ARG A 164 8.22 -33.58 13.41
C ARG A 164 7.35 -34.04 12.22
N VAL A 165 7.45 -33.37 11.08
CA VAL A 165 6.75 -33.81 9.86
C VAL A 165 7.16 -35.23 9.47
N ALA A 166 8.45 -35.53 9.53
CA ALA A 166 8.97 -36.88 9.24
C ALA A 166 8.45 -37.94 10.22
N ARG A 167 8.33 -37.63 11.52
CA ARG A 167 7.72 -38.53 12.54
C ARG A 167 6.25 -38.77 12.26
N LYS A 168 5.48 -37.72 11.95
CA LYS A 168 4.04 -37.82 11.60
C LYS A 168 3.85 -38.71 10.36
N ALA A 169 4.65 -38.53 9.32
CA ALA A 169 4.60 -39.32 8.08
C ALA A 169 4.87 -40.82 8.32
N LYS A 170 5.66 -41.16 9.34
CA LYS A 170 5.94 -42.55 9.76
C LYS A 170 4.92 -43.14 10.75
N GLY A 171 3.81 -42.45 10.99
CA GLY A 171 2.76 -42.89 11.94
C GLY A 171 3.15 -42.75 13.41
N GLY A 172 4.18 -41.99 13.74
CA GLY A 172 4.58 -41.69 15.11
C GLY A 172 3.59 -40.78 15.81
N THR A 173 3.39 -41.02 17.12
CA THR A 173 2.59 -40.13 17.98
C THR A 173 3.32 -38.81 18.17
N LEU A 174 2.62 -37.69 17.96
CA LEU A 174 3.15 -36.38 18.26
C LEU A 174 2.82 -36.00 19.70
N GLU A 175 3.79 -35.49 20.42
CA GLU A 175 3.53 -34.84 21.70
C GLU A 175 2.62 -33.64 21.50
N ARG A 176 1.74 -33.39 22.48
CA ARG A 176 0.89 -32.21 22.49
C ARG A 176 1.77 -30.97 22.59
N GLU A 177 1.63 -30.09 21.63
CA GLU A 177 2.20 -28.74 21.74
C GLU A 177 1.27 -27.83 22.56
N SER A 178 1.88 -27.06 23.45
CA SER A 178 1.17 -26.00 24.16
C SER A 178 0.92 -24.83 23.22
N ASP A 179 -0.28 -24.31 23.21
CA ASP A 179 -0.65 -23.05 22.55
C ASP A 179 -0.41 -21.81 23.43
N VAL A 180 0.10 -22.03 24.65
CA VAL A 180 0.50 -20.98 25.58
C VAL A 180 1.77 -20.31 25.09
N ARG A 181 1.76 -18.98 25.02
CA ARG A 181 2.91 -18.17 24.59
C ARG A 181 3.61 -17.56 25.79
N VAL A 182 4.92 -17.79 25.88
CA VAL A 182 5.77 -17.11 26.83
C VAL A 182 6.52 -16.00 26.08
N VAL A 183 6.13 -14.75 26.33
CA VAL A 183 6.70 -13.58 25.65
C VAL A 183 7.89 -13.06 26.46
N THR A 184 9.07 -13.08 25.84
CA THR A 184 10.33 -12.62 26.43
C THR A 184 11.02 -11.53 25.63
N ARG A 185 10.52 -11.23 24.41
CA ARG A 185 11.06 -10.19 23.53
C ARG A 185 10.14 -8.98 23.51
N ALA A 186 10.69 -7.80 23.36
CA ALA A 186 9.93 -6.57 23.26
C ALA A 186 9.03 -6.55 22.01
N GLU A 187 9.50 -7.07 20.88
CA GLU A 187 8.73 -7.24 19.66
C GLU A 187 8.11 -8.65 19.62
N PHE A 188 6.81 -8.75 19.84
CA PHE A 188 6.13 -10.05 19.98
C PHE A 188 4.87 -10.20 19.14
N ARG A 189 4.38 -9.14 18.51
CA ARG A 189 3.21 -9.16 17.63
C ARG A 189 3.30 -8.07 16.58
N LEU A 190 2.61 -8.27 15.47
CA LEU A 190 2.55 -7.33 14.36
C LEU A 190 1.15 -7.38 13.75
N ASP A 191 0.60 -6.23 13.38
CA ASP A 191 -0.71 -6.14 12.74
C ASP A 191 -0.75 -6.98 11.46
N ASN A 192 -1.86 -7.65 11.20
CA ASN A 192 -2.07 -8.62 10.12
C ASN A 192 -1.16 -9.86 10.12
N ALA A 193 -0.14 -9.93 10.97
CA ALA A 193 0.72 -11.10 11.13
C ALA A 193 0.46 -11.84 12.45
N GLY A 194 -0.11 -11.15 13.45
CA GLY A 194 -0.38 -11.72 14.76
C GLY A 194 0.88 -11.83 15.63
N TYR A 195 0.93 -12.85 16.48
CA TYR A 195 2.07 -13.09 17.35
C TYR A 195 3.25 -13.65 16.57
N ARG A 196 4.45 -13.10 16.81
CA ARG A 196 5.71 -13.58 16.24
C ARG A 196 6.29 -14.69 17.14
N ASP A 197 6.66 -15.80 16.53
CA ASP A 197 7.37 -16.85 17.26
C ASP A 197 8.89 -16.66 17.12
N PRO A 198 9.60 -16.32 18.21
CA PRO A 198 11.04 -16.10 18.14
C PRO A 198 11.85 -17.37 17.84
N LYS A 199 11.23 -18.55 17.85
CA LYS A 199 11.87 -19.83 17.46
C LYS A 199 11.92 -20.02 15.96
N HIS A 200 11.13 -19.24 15.18
CA HIS A 200 11.00 -19.36 13.74
C HIS A 200 11.48 -18.09 13.00
N PRO A 201 12.72 -17.61 13.23
CA PRO A 201 13.24 -16.47 12.49
C PRO A 201 13.34 -16.82 11.00
N ALA A 202 13.05 -15.86 10.13
CA ALA A 202 13.13 -16.05 8.68
C ALA A 202 14.59 -16.24 8.26
N HIS A 203 14.92 -17.42 7.74
CA HIS A 203 16.24 -17.76 7.24
C HIS A 203 16.29 -17.94 5.74
N LEU A 204 17.48 -17.77 5.17
CA LEU A 204 17.75 -17.99 3.77
C LEU A 204 17.88 -19.48 3.47
N TRP A 205 17.17 -19.91 2.44
CA TRP A 205 17.15 -21.28 1.91
C TRP A 205 17.40 -21.28 0.41
N THR A 206 17.84 -22.43 -0.11
CA THR A 206 17.88 -22.72 -1.54
C THR A 206 17.27 -24.08 -1.83
N VAL A 207 16.74 -24.22 -3.04
CA VAL A 207 16.27 -25.50 -3.58
C VAL A 207 16.68 -25.61 -5.05
N ALA A 208 17.07 -26.81 -5.50
CA ALA A 208 17.32 -27.05 -6.91
C ALA A 208 16.01 -26.92 -7.71
N ALA A 209 16.11 -26.45 -8.96
CA ALA A 209 14.99 -26.29 -9.88
C ALA A 209 15.18 -27.27 -11.07
N PRO A 210 14.80 -28.56 -10.94
CA PRO A 210 15.00 -29.55 -11.97
C PRO A 210 14.25 -29.19 -13.25
N VAL A 211 14.85 -29.44 -14.39
CA VAL A 211 14.25 -29.15 -15.72
C VAL A 211 13.21 -30.21 -16.06
N ASP A 212 13.50 -31.49 -15.79
CA ASP A 212 12.66 -32.64 -16.06
C ASP A 212 12.57 -33.59 -14.87
N GLY A 213 11.48 -34.35 -14.77
CA GLY A 213 11.33 -35.46 -13.81
C GLY A 213 10.42 -35.14 -12.61
N ASP A 214 10.06 -36.23 -11.92
CA ASP A 214 9.23 -36.20 -10.69
C ASP A 214 10.07 -35.97 -9.42
N ASP A 215 11.34 -35.66 -9.56
CA ASP A 215 12.24 -35.42 -8.44
C ASP A 215 11.81 -34.23 -7.63
N LYS A 216 11.50 -34.46 -6.34
CA LYS A 216 11.29 -33.43 -5.36
C LYS A 216 12.63 -33.08 -4.70
N PRO A 217 13.31 -32.02 -5.11
CA PRO A 217 14.59 -31.66 -4.52
C PRO A 217 14.37 -31.24 -3.06
N THR A 218 15.35 -31.60 -2.21
CA THR A 218 15.30 -31.22 -0.80
C THR A 218 15.79 -29.78 -0.63
N PRO A 219 14.96 -28.88 -0.07
CA PRO A 219 15.40 -27.53 0.28
C PRO A 219 16.54 -27.55 1.30
N ARG A 220 17.51 -26.67 1.12
CA ARG A 220 18.66 -26.53 2.01
C ARG A 220 18.70 -25.16 2.66
N ARG A 221 18.74 -25.13 3.99
CA ARG A 221 18.93 -23.91 4.77
C ARG A 221 20.37 -23.42 4.64
N LEU A 222 20.58 -22.13 4.36
CA LEU A 222 21.88 -21.50 4.19
C LEU A 222 22.31 -20.71 5.42
N THR A 223 21.39 -20.05 6.12
CA THR A 223 21.67 -19.24 7.31
C THR A 223 21.04 -19.85 8.56
N ALA A 224 21.57 -19.51 9.71
CA ALA A 224 21.14 -20.00 11.01
C ALA A 224 21.41 -18.95 12.11
N GLY A 225 20.85 -19.18 13.30
CA GLY A 225 21.03 -18.31 14.46
C GLY A 225 19.77 -17.54 14.83
N PRO A 226 19.87 -16.54 15.70
CA PRO A 226 18.72 -15.80 16.22
C PRO A 226 18.29 -14.62 15.35
N PHE A 227 18.98 -14.38 14.23
CA PHE A 227 18.76 -13.24 13.35
C PHE A 227 17.79 -13.57 12.24
N GLU A 228 17.06 -12.57 11.77
CA GLU A 228 16.18 -12.68 10.60
C GLU A 228 16.89 -12.10 9.36
N GLU A 229 16.69 -12.77 8.23
CA GLU A 229 17.09 -12.30 6.92
C GLU A 229 15.87 -11.78 6.14
N SER A 230 16.12 -10.80 5.27
CA SER A 230 15.12 -10.24 4.36
C SER A 230 15.73 -9.89 3.00
N ASP A 231 14.89 -9.63 2.03
CA ASP A 231 15.27 -9.13 0.69
C ASP A 231 16.36 -9.92 -0.05
N PRO A 232 16.33 -11.26 -0.11
CA PRO A 232 17.37 -12.01 -0.80
C PRO A 232 17.39 -11.73 -2.31
N VAL A 233 18.60 -11.60 -2.90
CA VAL A 233 18.80 -11.40 -4.34
C VAL A 233 20.13 -12.03 -4.78
N TRP A 234 20.12 -12.71 -5.94
CA TRP A 234 21.31 -13.29 -6.52
C TRP A 234 22.21 -12.24 -7.18
N SER A 235 23.53 -12.44 -7.09
CA SER A 235 24.50 -11.78 -7.96
C SER A 235 24.27 -12.20 -9.41
N PRO A 236 24.63 -11.37 -10.43
CA PRO A 236 24.44 -11.71 -11.83
C PRO A 236 25.19 -12.97 -12.29
N ASP A 237 26.28 -13.33 -11.64
CA ASP A 237 27.03 -14.57 -11.93
C ASP A 237 26.48 -15.83 -11.21
N GLY A 238 25.43 -15.65 -10.37
CA GLY A 238 24.79 -16.73 -9.63
C GLY A 238 25.62 -17.35 -8.50
N ARG A 239 26.74 -16.74 -8.14
CA ARG A 239 27.65 -17.30 -7.11
C ARG A 239 27.32 -16.83 -5.71
N THR A 240 26.73 -15.66 -5.57
CA THR A 240 26.49 -14.98 -4.30
C THR A 240 25.02 -14.64 -4.16
N ILE A 241 24.49 -14.72 -2.95
CA ILE A 241 23.18 -14.17 -2.58
C ILE A 241 23.43 -12.98 -1.63
N TYR A 242 22.94 -11.81 -2.02
CA TYR A 242 22.89 -10.65 -1.14
C TYR A 242 21.57 -10.66 -0.39
N PHE A 243 21.58 -10.18 0.86
CA PHE A 243 20.39 -10.09 1.70
C PHE A 243 20.57 -9.01 2.78
N VAL A 244 19.47 -8.59 3.39
CA VAL A 244 19.46 -7.63 4.48
C VAL A 244 19.22 -8.35 5.80
N SER A 245 19.90 -7.92 6.86
CA SER A 245 19.69 -8.41 8.22
C SER A 245 20.09 -7.36 9.24
N SER A 246 19.43 -7.37 10.41
CA SER A 246 19.96 -6.75 11.60
C SER A 246 20.72 -7.81 12.40
N ARG A 247 22.01 -7.57 12.66
CA ARG A 247 22.84 -8.44 13.49
C ARG A 247 23.07 -7.83 14.87
N ASP A 248 22.23 -6.85 15.25
CA ASP A 248 22.22 -6.29 16.59
C ASP A 248 21.76 -7.36 17.59
N PRO A 249 22.42 -7.52 18.74
CA PRO A 249 21.97 -8.44 19.79
C PRO A 249 20.58 -8.11 20.32
N GLU A 250 20.19 -6.84 20.27
CA GLU A 250 18.89 -6.33 20.72
C GLU A 250 18.19 -5.54 19.61
N PRO A 251 17.78 -6.20 18.51
CA PRO A 251 17.26 -5.51 17.31
C PRO A 251 16.00 -4.69 17.61
N ALA A 252 15.20 -5.09 18.60
CA ALA A 252 14.02 -4.33 19.00
C ALA A 252 14.37 -2.98 19.67
N HIS A 253 15.56 -2.84 20.25
CA HIS A 253 16.07 -1.57 20.79
C HIS A 253 16.73 -0.69 19.73
N ARG A 254 17.08 -1.29 18.58
CA ARG A 254 17.73 -0.62 17.45
C ARG A 254 17.01 -0.98 16.14
N PRO A 255 15.67 -0.74 16.05
CA PRO A 255 14.90 -1.05 14.84
C PRO A 255 15.33 -0.18 13.65
N ASP A 256 16.08 0.87 13.91
CA ASP A 256 16.66 1.81 12.96
C ASP A 256 18.00 1.34 12.37
N ARG A 257 18.39 0.06 12.55
CA ARG A 257 19.69 -0.47 12.12
C ARG A 257 19.52 -1.79 11.36
N SER A 258 20.01 -1.82 10.13
CA SER A 258 20.25 -3.04 9.36
C SER A 258 21.42 -2.85 8.40
N ALA A 259 21.90 -3.94 7.82
CA ALA A 259 23.01 -3.90 6.88
C ALA A 259 22.81 -4.90 5.74
N LEU A 260 23.55 -4.68 4.65
CA LEU A 260 23.64 -5.58 3.52
C LEU A 260 24.73 -6.65 3.80
N TYR A 261 24.34 -7.90 3.64
CA TYR A 261 25.20 -9.07 3.78
C TYR A 261 25.24 -9.88 2.50
N SER A 262 26.19 -10.79 2.43
CA SER A 262 26.31 -11.77 1.36
C SER A 262 26.62 -13.16 1.89
N ILE A 263 26.23 -14.19 1.13
CA ILE A 263 26.57 -15.59 1.35
C ILE A 263 26.79 -16.26 0.00
N PRO A 264 27.74 -17.21 -0.14
CA PRO A 264 27.84 -18.01 -1.36
C PRO A 264 26.54 -18.76 -1.63
N GLY A 265 26.07 -18.82 -2.88
CA GLY A 265 24.85 -19.56 -3.26
C GLY A 265 24.94 -21.05 -2.92
N ALA A 266 26.17 -21.60 -2.89
CA ALA A 266 26.47 -22.95 -2.40
C ALA A 266 26.47 -23.08 -0.87
N GLY A 267 26.19 -22.01 -0.10
CA GLY A 267 26.32 -21.94 1.36
C GLY A 267 27.77 -21.69 1.79
N GLY A 268 27.94 -21.30 3.02
CA GLY A 268 29.23 -20.93 3.57
C GLY A 268 29.11 -19.84 4.62
N GLU A 269 30.16 -19.04 4.76
CA GLU A 269 30.18 -17.95 5.73
C GLU A 269 29.39 -16.72 5.25
N VAL A 270 28.67 -16.11 6.16
CA VAL A 270 27.97 -14.83 5.94
C VAL A 270 28.98 -13.70 6.10
N ALA A 271 29.12 -12.86 5.09
CA ALA A 271 30.03 -11.73 5.07
C ALA A 271 29.26 -10.38 5.01
N PRO A 272 29.67 -9.37 5.78
CA PRO A 272 29.13 -8.02 5.64
C PRO A 272 29.57 -7.41 4.31
N VAL A 273 28.67 -6.69 3.64
CA VAL A 273 28.93 -6.01 2.37
C VAL A 273 28.91 -4.50 2.55
N ALA A 274 27.85 -3.97 3.14
CA ALA A 274 27.69 -2.54 3.35
C ALA A 274 26.78 -2.25 4.53
N SER A 275 27.03 -1.15 5.20
CA SER A 275 26.14 -0.57 6.20
C SER A 275 26.11 0.94 6.05
N ILE A 276 24.99 1.52 6.45
CA ILE A 276 24.83 2.95 6.68
C ILE A 276 24.47 3.16 8.16
N ARG A 277 24.46 4.41 8.62
CA ARG A 277 23.93 4.71 9.96
C ARG A 277 22.39 4.74 9.89
N GLY A 278 21.78 3.58 9.61
CA GLY A 278 20.35 3.50 9.35
C GLY A 278 19.88 2.13 8.88
N VAL A 279 18.74 2.11 8.22
CA VAL A 279 18.10 0.90 7.66
C VAL A 279 18.47 0.75 6.20
N VAL A 280 18.84 -0.46 5.79
CA VAL A 280 19.06 -0.88 4.40
C VAL A 280 17.88 -1.73 3.93
N SER A 281 17.46 -1.59 2.69
CA SER A 281 16.39 -2.39 2.07
C SER A 281 16.53 -2.49 0.55
N ALA A 282 15.83 -3.45 -0.05
CA ALA A 282 15.65 -3.59 -1.49
C ALA A 282 16.98 -3.62 -2.28
N PRO A 283 17.96 -4.46 -1.95
CA PRO A 283 19.22 -4.53 -2.69
C PRO A 283 19.01 -4.97 -4.14
N SER A 284 19.78 -4.37 -5.06
CA SER A 284 19.73 -4.62 -6.51
C SER A 284 21.15 -4.66 -7.07
N PRO A 285 21.67 -5.84 -7.40
CA PRO A 285 22.99 -5.96 -8.03
C PRO A 285 23.01 -5.37 -9.44
N ALA A 286 24.09 -4.67 -9.76
CA ALA A 286 24.34 -4.12 -11.09
C ALA A 286 24.66 -5.23 -12.11
N PRO A 287 24.39 -5.02 -13.42
CA PRO A 287 24.71 -6.00 -14.46
C PRO A 287 26.19 -6.39 -14.52
N ASP A 288 27.10 -5.50 -14.10
CA ASP A 288 28.54 -5.75 -14.05
C ASP A 288 28.98 -6.67 -12.90
N GLY A 289 28.07 -6.98 -11.95
CA GLY A 289 28.36 -7.79 -10.75
C GLY A 289 29.26 -7.12 -9.72
N ARG A 290 29.71 -5.87 -9.95
CA ARG A 290 30.63 -5.15 -9.06
C ARG A 290 29.93 -4.22 -8.08
N ARG A 291 28.74 -3.78 -8.41
CA ARG A 291 28.01 -2.80 -7.62
C ARG A 291 26.66 -3.35 -7.18
N VAL A 292 26.19 -2.88 -6.02
CA VAL A 292 24.84 -3.12 -5.52
C VAL A 292 24.20 -1.78 -5.18
N ALA A 293 23.04 -1.51 -5.77
CA ALA A 293 22.19 -0.39 -5.35
C ALA A 293 21.24 -0.87 -4.24
N PHE A 294 20.86 0.02 -3.34
CA PHE A 294 19.88 -0.27 -2.29
C PHE A 294 19.22 1.02 -1.80
N ARG A 295 18.04 0.90 -1.22
CA ARG A 295 17.43 2.02 -0.48
C ARG A 295 17.95 2.05 0.94
N GLY A 296 18.15 3.25 1.46
CA GLY A 296 18.62 3.46 2.82
C GLY A 296 17.90 4.61 3.51
N THR A 297 17.52 4.42 4.76
CA THR A 297 16.97 5.48 5.60
C THR A 297 17.94 5.77 6.73
N LEU A 298 18.50 6.98 6.76
CA LEU A 298 19.44 7.38 7.80
C LEU A 298 18.73 7.55 9.15
N ALA A 299 19.32 6.98 10.21
CA ALA A 299 18.80 7.09 11.58
C ALA A 299 19.36 8.32 12.32
N GLU A 300 20.40 8.95 11.79
CA GLU A 300 21.07 10.10 12.40
C GLU A 300 21.15 11.28 11.43
N PRO A 301 20.77 12.50 11.85
CA PRO A 301 20.21 12.82 13.18
C PRO A 301 18.83 12.19 13.37
N THR A 302 18.45 11.90 14.62
CA THR A 302 17.11 11.37 14.93
C THR A 302 16.03 12.37 14.51
N ARG A 303 15.16 11.97 13.59
CA ARG A 303 14.08 12.78 13.03
C ARG A 303 12.76 12.01 13.09
N SER A 304 11.63 12.71 13.07
CA SER A 304 10.31 12.08 12.95
C SER A 304 10.10 11.52 11.55
N TYR A 305 10.75 12.09 10.55
CA TYR A 305 10.72 11.64 9.18
C TYR A 305 12.09 11.80 8.50
N THR A 306 12.61 10.71 7.98
CA THR A 306 13.76 10.69 7.09
C THR A 306 13.34 9.99 5.81
N PRO A 307 13.23 10.69 4.66
CA PRO A 307 12.97 10.03 3.38
C PRO A 307 14.01 8.96 3.12
N PRO A 308 13.64 7.82 2.54
CA PRO A 308 14.65 6.88 2.04
C PRO A 308 15.45 7.51 0.89
N ASP A 309 16.75 7.27 0.92
CA ASP A 309 17.70 7.63 -0.11
C ASP A 309 18.09 6.43 -0.96
N LEU A 310 18.69 6.68 -2.13
CA LEU A 310 19.24 5.67 -3.01
C LEU A 310 20.77 5.62 -2.86
N PHE A 311 21.28 4.46 -2.51
CA PHE A 311 22.71 4.23 -2.31
C PHE A 311 23.28 3.24 -3.32
N VAL A 312 24.57 3.36 -3.61
CA VAL A 312 25.35 2.39 -4.39
C VAL A 312 26.64 2.07 -3.66
N VAL A 313 27.00 0.78 -3.58
CA VAL A 313 28.26 0.28 -3.05
C VAL A 313 29.01 -0.54 -4.10
N ASP A 314 30.32 -0.38 -4.19
CA ASP A 314 31.22 -1.30 -4.91
C ASP A 314 31.60 -2.44 -3.95
N VAL A 315 31.18 -3.67 -4.27
CA VAL A 315 31.32 -4.81 -3.36
C VAL A 315 32.76 -5.28 -3.20
N ALA A 316 33.65 -4.91 -4.11
CA ALA A 316 35.08 -5.27 -4.06
C ALA A 316 35.93 -4.21 -3.37
N ALA A 317 35.55 -2.93 -3.49
CA ALA A 317 36.37 -1.80 -3.04
C ALA A 317 36.35 -1.58 -1.53
N LYS A 318 35.41 -2.17 -0.79
CA LYS A 318 35.21 -1.97 0.66
C LYS A 318 35.13 -0.50 1.09
N THR A 319 34.67 0.37 0.16
CA THR A 319 34.42 1.79 0.43
C THR A 319 33.02 1.98 1.01
N PRO A 320 32.78 3.07 1.76
CA PRO A 320 31.42 3.41 2.19
C PRO A 320 30.47 3.54 0.99
N PRO A 321 29.18 3.22 1.14
CA PRO A 321 28.18 3.44 0.10
C PRO A 321 28.09 4.91 -0.30
N THR A 322 27.89 5.16 -1.58
CA THR A 322 27.65 6.49 -2.12
C THR A 322 26.15 6.75 -2.17
N CYS A 323 25.67 7.84 -1.56
CA CYS A 323 24.31 8.30 -1.69
C CYS A 323 24.13 9.02 -3.04
N LEU A 324 23.15 8.60 -3.84
CA LEU A 324 22.84 9.21 -5.15
C LEU A 324 21.84 10.35 -5.04
N THR A 325 21.09 10.42 -3.94
CA THR A 325 19.99 11.37 -3.74
C THR A 325 20.26 12.37 -2.62
N ASP A 326 21.50 12.43 -2.13
CA ASP A 326 21.92 13.37 -1.10
C ASP A 326 21.59 14.83 -1.48
N GLY A 327 20.92 15.54 -0.57
CA GLY A 327 20.50 16.93 -0.78
C GLY A 327 19.27 17.09 -1.70
N THR A 328 18.59 16.02 -2.08
CA THR A 328 17.28 16.09 -2.78
C THR A 328 16.11 16.01 -1.78
N GLU A 329 14.94 16.46 -2.22
CA GLU A 329 13.68 16.32 -1.46
C GLU A 329 12.86 15.10 -1.93
N ASP A 330 13.52 14.09 -2.48
CA ASP A 330 12.90 12.95 -3.12
C ASP A 330 12.58 11.85 -2.08
N ASP A 331 11.34 11.40 -2.05
CA ASP A 331 10.97 10.19 -1.30
C ASP A 331 11.18 8.96 -2.19
N VAL A 332 12.39 8.41 -2.21
CA VAL A 332 12.74 7.25 -3.02
C VAL A 332 12.02 6.00 -2.50
N GLY A 333 11.39 5.25 -3.40
CA GLY A 333 10.59 4.09 -3.01
C GLY A 333 9.26 4.44 -2.34
N GLY A 334 8.90 5.73 -2.27
CA GLY A 334 7.69 6.23 -1.62
C GLY A 334 6.38 5.62 -2.14
N SER A 335 5.27 6.02 -1.52
CA SER A 335 3.92 5.57 -1.88
C SER A 335 2.90 6.68 -1.66
N LEU A 336 1.74 6.55 -2.30
CA LEU A 336 0.59 7.43 -2.08
C LEU A 336 -0.51 6.69 -1.29
N THR A 337 -1.25 7.45 -0.48
CA THR A 337 -2.38 6.92 0.30
C THR A 337 -3.60 6.77 -0.58
N GLY A 338 -4.21 5.59 -0.56
CA GLY A 338 -5.45 5.29 -1.28
C GLY A 338 -5.96 3.88 -0.94
N ASP A 339 -7.17 3.59 -1.34
CA ASP A 339 -7.81 2.27 -1.22
C ASP A 339 -7.96 1.56 -2.57
N GLY A 340 -7.37 2.13 -3.62
CA GLY A 340 -7.40 1.61 -5.00
C GLY A 340 -6.30 0.59 -5.32
N HIS A 341 -5.32 0.37 -4.44
CA HIS A 341 -4.27 -0.64 -4.63
C HIS A 341 -4.80 -2.06 -4.46
N ALA A 342 -4.09 -3.02 -5.08
CA ALA A 342 -4.48 -4.43 -5.02
C ALA A 342 -4.40 -4.98 -3.58
N PRO A 343 -5.47 -5.57 -3.06
CA PRO A 343 -5.41 -6.26 -1.77
C PRO A 343 -4.61 -7.58 -1.90
N ARG A 344 -3.82 -7.92 -0.87
CA ARG A 344 -3.20 -9.25 -0.67
C ARG A 344 -2.21 -9.77 -1.74
N ALA A 345 -1.81 -8.99 -2.73
CA ALA A 345 -0.95 -9.44 -3.82
C ALA A 345 0.22 -8.50 -4.16
N SER A 346 0.48 -7.49 -3.35
CA SER A 346 1.62 -6.59 -3.56
C SER A 346 2.95 -7.32 -3.35
N ALA A 347 3.93 -7.04 -4.19
CA ALA A 347 5.31 -7.46 -4.02
C ALA A 347 6.21 -6.23 -3.85
N PRO A 348 7.29 -6.31 -3.04
CA PRO A 348 8.26 -5.23 -2.93
C PRO A 348 8.88 -4.92 -4.28
N THR A 349 8.98 -3.64 -4.64
CA THR A 349 9.75 -3.19 -5.80
C THR A 349 11.19 -2.91 -5.38
N ARG A 350 12.14 -3.23 -6.27
CA ARG A 350 13.57 -2.93 -6.08
C ARG A 350 14.01 -1.85 -7.05
N PRO A 351 15.04 -1.07 -6.73
CA PRO A 351 15.73 -0.26 -7.73
C PRO A 351 16.16 -1.12 -8.93
N ALA A 352 16.11 -0.56 -10.13
CA ALA A 352 16.52 -1.25 -11.35
C ALA A 352 17.71 -0.55 -12.01
N TRP A 353 18.68 -1.30 -12.49
CA TRP A 353 19.80 -0.74 -13.25
C TRP A 353 19.43 -0.57 -14.71
N THR A 354 19.94 0.49 -15.32
CA THR A 354 19.99 0.58 -16.78
C THR A 354 20.94 -0.48 -17.35
N ARG A 355 20.71 -0.91 -18.59
CA ARG A 355 21.49 -1.97 -19.23
C ARG A 355 23.00 -1.73 -19.20
N ASP A 356 23.41 -0.47 -19.38
CA ASP A 356 24.80 -0.04 -19.36
C ASP A 356 25.39 0.12 -17.95
N GLY A 357 24.58 -0.10 -16.91
CA GLY A 357 24.99 0.06 -15.52
C GLY A 357 25.33 1.50 -15.11
N ARG A 358 24.96 2.51 -15.90
CA ARG A 358 25.28 3.91 -15.61
C ARG A 358 24.30 4.56 -14.65
N SER A 359 23.04 4.13 -14.67
CA SER A 359 22.01 4.73 -13.85
C SER A 359 21.21 3.68 -13.09
N VAL A 360 20.65 4.09 -11.95
CA VAL A 360 19.70 3.32 -11.17
C VAL A 360 18.34 3.99 -11.27
N ILE A 361 17.32 3.23 -11.63
CA ILE A 361 15.95 3.67 -11.77
C ILE A 361 15.19 3.30 -10.51
N ASP A 362 14.44 4.24 -9.94
CA ASP A 362 13.52 3.95 -8.85
C ASP A 362 12.26 4.80 -8.94
N LYS A 363 11.23 4.40 -8.21
CA LYS A 363 10.03 5.21 -8.03
C LYS A 363 10.29 6.30 -7.00
N VAL A 364 9.80 7.48 -7.28
CA VAL A 364 9.97 8.66 -6.42
C VAL A 364 8.63 9.32 -6.20
N ALA A 365 8.28 9.52 -4.94
CA ALA A 365 7.12 10.31 -4.57
C ALA A 365 7.52 11.78 -4.44
N ARG A 366 6.83 12.65 -5.18
CA ARG A 366 7.07 14.10 -5.17
C ARG A 366 5.74 14.83 -5.32
N GLN A 367 5.39 15.63 -4.34
CA GLN A 367 4.19 16.47 -4.34
C GLN A 367 2.90 15.73 -4.76
N GLY A 368 2.65 14.58 -4.11
CA GLY A 368 1.46 13.77 -4.37
C GLY A 368 1.45 13.05 -5.72
N ARG A 369 2.60 12.82 -6.33
CA ARG A 369 2.76 12.05 -7.57
C ARG A 369 3.85 11.00 -7.37
N LEU A 370 3.65 9.82 -7.94
CA LEU A 370 4.63 8.74 -7.89
C LEU A 370 5.06 8.38 -9.32
N ASN A 371 6.28 8.72 -9.66
CA ASN A 371 6.85 8.51 -10.98
C ASN A 371 8.21 7.80 -10.92
N LEU A 372 8.70 7.30 -12.07
CA LEU A 372 10.03 6.72 -12.18
C LEU A 372 11.07 7.80 -12.49
N VAL A 373 12.19 7.73 -11.78
CA VAL A 373 13.35 8.60 -11.96
C VAL A 373 14.60 7.73 -12.05
N ALA A 374 15.50 8.05 -12.99
CA ALA A 374 16.82 7.45 -13.07
C ALA A 374 17.85 8.41 -12.47
N PHE A 375 18.78 7.86 -11.71
CA PHE A 375 19.89 8.57 -11.07
C PHE A 375 21.21 8.07 -11.64
N ASP A 376 21.99 8.96 -12.26
CA ASP A 376 23.30 8.63 -12.79
C ASP A 376 24.29 8.39 -11.63
N VAL A 377 25.03 7.28 -11.70
CA VAL A 377 25.92 6.87 -10.61
C VAL A 377 27.18 7.73 -10.51
N ALA A 378 27.63 8.31 -11.62
CA ALA A 378 28.88 9.08 -11.68
C ALA A 378 28.68 10.54 -11.26
N ASP A 379 27.68 11.22 -11.80
CA ASP A 379 27.44 12.65 -11.54
C ASP A 379 26.24 12.93 -10.61
N ARG A 380 25.52 11.88 -10.20
CA ARG A 380 24.35 11.91 -9.28
C ARG A 380 23.16 12.73 -9.82
N LYS A 381 23.14 13.04 -11.11
CA LYS A 381 22.01 13.73 -11.70
C LYS A 381 20.81 12.82 -11.87
N SER A 382 19.65 13.38 -11.60
CA SER A 382 18.37 12.69 -11.80
C SER A 382 17.76 13.03 -13.16
N LYS A 383 17.09 12.03 -13.77
CA LYS A 383 16.33 12.20 -15.02
C LYS A 383 14.98 11.50 -14.88
N PRO A 384 13.85 12.22 -15.07
CA PRO A 384 12.54 11.58 -15.09
C PRO A 384 12.43 10.54 -16.23
N TRP A 385 11.91 9.35 -15.90
CA TRP A 385 11.54 8.32 -16.87
C TRP A 385 10.05 8.32 -17.15
N THR A 386 9.24 8.67 -16.14
CA THR A 386 7.82 8.95 -16.32
C THR A 386 7.47 10.30 -15.68
N SER A 387 6.32 10.86 -16.04
CA SER A 387 5.82 12.12 -15.49
C SER A 387 4.30 12.19 -15.56
N GLY A 388 3.73 13.20 -14.90
CA GLY A 388 2.30 13.47 -14.89
C GLY A 388 1.56 12.96 -13.66
N ASP A 389 0.25 13.16 -13.65
CA ASP A 389 -0.65 12.85 -12.54
C ASP A 389 -0.95 11.35 -12.49
N ARG A 390 -0.08 10.64 -11.79
CA ARG A 390 -0.16 9.18 -11.66
C ARG A 390 0.55 8.65 -10.42
N ASP A 391 0.23 7.41 -10.14
CA ASP A 391 0.86 6.56 -9.14
C ASP A 391 1.46 5.34 -9.85
N VAL A 392 2.79 5.35 -10.06
CA VAL A 392 3.53 4.16 -10.52
C VAL A 392 3.77 3.28 -9.30
N ALA A 393 2.76 2.49 -8.90
CA ALA A 393 2.77 1.72 -7.67
C ALA A 393 3.83 0.62 -7.65
N ALA A 394 4.10 -0.01 -8.81
CA ALA A 394 5.11 -1.04 -8.97
C ALA A 394 5.73 -1.00 -10.37
N PHE A 395 6.94 -1.54 -10.49
CA PHE A 395 7.60 -1.74 -11.77
C PHE A 395 8.55 -2.93 -11.73
N SER A 396 8.84 -3.51 -12.90
CA SER A 396 9.88 -4.52 -13.07
C SER A 396 10.57 -4.37 -14.44
N PRO A 397 11.91 -4.46 -14.49
CA PRO A 397 12.64 -4.43 -15.75
C PRO A 397 12.61 -5.79 -16.47
N SER A 398 12.75 -5.77 -17.79
CA SER A 398 13.25 -6.93 -18.53
C SER A 398 14.71 -7.20 -18.14
N PRO A 399 15.21 -8.46 -18.26
CA PRO A 399 16.60 -8.77 -17.90
C PRO A 399 17.64 -7.94 -18.63
N ASP A 400 17.36 -7.52 -19.87
CA ASP A 400 18.21 -6.66 -20.67
C ASP A 400 18.03 -5.15 -20.38
N GLY A 401 17.12 -4.79 -19.45
CA GLY A 401 16.83 -3.41 -19.07
C GLY A 401 16.20 -2.55 -20.17
N SER A 402 15.79 -3.15 -21.30
CA SER A 402 15.21 -2.40 -22.42
C SER A 402 13.77 -2.00 -22.23
N LYS A 403 13.05 -2.74 -21.39
CA LYS A 403 11.62 -2.55 -21.12
C LYS A 403 11.34 -2.54 -19.63
N LEU A 404 10.34 -1.75 -19.21
CA LEU A 404 9.77 -1.82 -17.86
C LEU A 404 8.28 -2.12 -17.93
N ALA A 405 7.82 -3.13 -17.23
CA ALA A 405 6.42 -3.28 -16.89
C ALA A 405 6.09 -2.41 -15.70
N LEU A 406 5.01 -1.65 -15.78
CA LEU A 406 4.57 -0.71 -14.75
C LEU A 406 3.17 -1.08 -14.27
N LEU A 407 2.90 -0.91 -13.00
CA LEU A 407 1.56 -0.86 -12.45
C LEU A 407 1.20 0.60 -12.21
N VAL A 408 0.22 1.13 -12.93
CA VAL A 408 -0.13 2.55 -12.88
C VAL A 408 -1.57 2.74 -12.48
N LEU A 409 -1.80 3.59 -11.47
CA LEU A 409 -3.09 4.14 -11.09
C LEU A 409 -3.16 5.62 -11.47
N THR A 410 -4.38 6.13 -11.65
CA THR A 410 -4.67 7.55 -11.79
C THR A 410 -5.87 7.91 -10.92
N PRO A 411 -6.21 9.18 -10.71
CA PRO A 411 -7.37 9.56 -9.89
C PRO A 411 -8.72 8.98 -10.38
N THR A 412 -8.80 8.55 -11.64
CA THR A 412 -10.04 8.04 -12.28
C THR A 412 -9.89 6.61 -12.82
N SER A 413 -8.78 5.93 -12.54
CA SER A 413 -8.52 4.57 -13.03
C SER A 413 -7.79 3.75 -11.98
N PHE A 414 -8.22 2.50 -11.83
CA PHE A 414 -7.54 1.50 -10.99
C PHE A 414 -6.20 1.09 -11.59
N GLY A 415 -5.45 0.25 -10.84
CA GLY A 415 -4.17 -0.29 -11.29
C GLY A 415 -4.29 -1.15 -12.54
N GLU A 416 -3.63 -0.70 -13.61
CA GLU A 416 -3.49 -1.43 -14.87
C GLU A 416 -2.02 -1.64 -15.19
N VAL A 417 -1.71 -2.67 -15.98
CA VAL A 417 -0.36 -2.95 -16.44
C VAL A 417 -0.05 -2.10 -17.67
N TYR A 418 1.07 -1.41 -17.61
CA TYR A 418 1.63 -0.61 -18.72
C TYR A 418 3.02 -1.12 -19.09
N LEU A 419 3.47 -0.77 -20.27
CA LEU A 419 4.85 -0.98 -20.75
C LEU A 419 5.51 0.37 -21.03
N LEU A 420 6.77 0.47 -20.63
CA LEU A 420 7.67 1.56 -20.99
C LEU A 420 8.83 0.97 -21.80
N ASP A 421 8.99 1.41 -23.05
CA ASP A 421 10.02 0.96 -23.99
C ASP A 421 11.26 1.89 -23.91
N GLY A 422 11.83 2.06 -22.70
CA GLY A 422 13.00 2.88 -22.46
C GLY A 422 12.72 4.35 -22.09
N PRO A 423 13.77 5.12 -21.78
CA PRO A 423 13.65 6.48 -21.23
C PRO A 423 12.98 7.44 -22.19
N GLY A 424 11.97 8.19 -21.70
CA GLY A 424 11.26 9.22 -22.47
C GLY A 424 10.25 8.68 -23.47
N SER A 425 10.09 7.37 -23.60
CA SER A 425 9.01 6.78 -24.39
C SER A 425 7.66 6.98 -23.70
N PRO A 426 6.55 7.13 -24.45
CA PRO A 426 5.23 7.12 -23.85
C PRO A 426 4.95 5.74 -23.21
N ILE A 427 4.36 5.75 -22.02
CA ILE A 427 3.87 4.49 -21.43
C ILE A 427 2.66 3.99 -22.22
N ARG A 428 2.61 2.69 -22.48
CA ARG A 428 1.54 2.06 -23.25
C ARG A 428 0.76 1.08 -22.38
N LYS A 429 -0.56 1.30 -22.31
CA LYS A 429 -1.48 0.43 -21.55
C LYS A 429 -1.51 -0.96 -22.17
N LEU A 430 -1.31 -2.01 -21.39
CA LEU A 430 -1.38 -3.40 -21.82
C LEU A 430 -2.67 -4.10 -21.39
N THR A 431 -3.26 -3.71 -20.26
CA THR A 431 -4.47 -4.35 -19.73
C THR A 431 -5.62 -3.35 -19.61
N ASP A 432 -6.84 -3.83 -19.64
CA ASP A 432 -8.06 -3.06 -19.43
C ASP A 432 -9.04 -3.85 -18.56
N LEU A 433 -8.57 -4.18 -17.34
CA LEU A 433 -9.28 -5.08 -16.42
C LEU A 433 -10.64 -4.53 -15.97
N ASN A 434 -10.76 -3.21 -15.90
CA ASN A 434 -11.94 -2.50 -15.41
C ASN A 434 -12.63 -1.64 -16.48
N GLY A 435 -12.22 -1.72 -17.75
CA GLY A 435 -12.70 -0.84 -18.81
C GLY A 435 -14.20 -0.82 -18.96
N ARG A 436 -14.84 -2.01 -18.88
CA ARG A 436 -16.30 -2.12 -18.92
C ARG A 436 -16.98 -1.39 -17.74
N LEU A 437 -16.47 -1.54 -16.52
CA LEU A 437 -17.00 -0.85 -15.35
C LEU A 437 -16.77 0.66 -15.44
N LEU A 438 -15.56 1.08 -15.79
CA LEU A 438 -15.20 2.50 -15.90
C LEU A 438 -16.00 3.23 -17.00
N ALA A 439 -16.40 2.53 -18.06
CA ALA A 439 -17.27 3.10 -19.09
C ALA A 439 -18.70 3.41 -18.59
N GLU A 440 -19.17 2.71 -17.54
CA GLU A 440 -20.48 2.93 -16.91
C GLU A 440 -20.44 4.10 -15.89
N LEU A 441 -19.25 4.50 -15.41
CA LEU A 441 -19.08 5.40 -14.28
C LEU A 441 -18.76 6.84 -14.69
N ASP A 442 -19.41 7.80 -14.03
CA ASP A 442 -19.02 9.21 -14.03
C ASP A 442 -18.05 9.45 -12.85
N LEU A 443 -16.76 9.54 -13.17
CA LEU A 443 -15.67 9.74 -12.22
C LEU A 443 -15.01 11.09 -12.48
N PRO A 444 -15.42 12.17 -11.83
CA PRO A 444 -14.77 13.47 -11.96
C PRO A 444 -13.33 13.41 -11.49
N SER A 445 -12.42 14.05 -12.24
CA SER A 445 -11.04 14.25 -11.80
C SER A 445 -10.98 15.24 -10.63
N PRO A 446 -10.13 15.02 -9.64
CA PRO A 446 -9.94 15.98 -8.56
C PRO A 446 -9.21 17.23 -9.06
N GLU A 447 -9.46 18.35 -8.39
CA GLU A 447 -8.75 19.61 -8.56
C GLU A 447 -7.64 19.72 -7.53
N GLU A 448 -6.39 19.89 -7.96
CA GLU A 448 -5.30 20.27 -7.05
C GLU A 448 -5.34 21.77 -6.78
N PHE A 449 -5.04 22.18 -5.54
CA PHE A 449 -4.85 23.57 -5.17
C PHE A 449 -3.81 23.70 -4.07
N ARG A 450 -3.35 24.94 -3.85
CA ARG A 450 -2.39 25.27 -2.80
C ARG A 450 -2.90 26.43 -1.99
N TYR A 451 -2.57 26.45 -0.72
CA TYR A 451 -2.96 27.51 0.19
C TYR A 451 -1.89 27.70 1.28
N PRO A 452 -1.76 28.90 1.83
CA PRO A 452 -0.83 29.17 2.92
C PRO A 452 -1.33 28.49 4.21
N GLY A 453 -0.47 27.72 4.86
CA GLY A 453 -0.64 27.27 6.23
C GLY A 453 -0.58 28.44 7.22
N PHE A 454 -0.79 28.16 8.51
CA PHE A 454 -0.92 29.21 9.54
C PHE A 454 0.32 30.10 9.70
N ASP A 455 1.48 29.65 9.31
CA ASP A 455 2.77 30.36 9.35
C ASP A 455 3.33 30.69 7.96
N GLY A 456 2.50 30.53 6.91
CA GLY A 456 2.88 30.78 5.53
C GLY A 456 3.49 29.58 4.80
N LEU A 457 3.67 28.43 5.46
CA LEU A 457 4.08 27.19 4.80
C LEU A 457 3.06 26.81 3.73
N GLU A 458 3.50 26.57 2.50
CA GLU A 458 2.61 26.16 1.41
C GLU A 458 2.06 24.74 1.64
N ILE A 459 0.73 24.61 1.68
CA ILE A 459 0.03 23.33 1.85
C ILE A 459 -0.66 22.97 0.55
N GLN A 460 -0.45 21.74 0.09
CA GLN A 460 -1.15 21.16 -1.05
C GLN A 460 -2.47 20.55 -0.59
N GLY A 461 -3.52 20.74 -1.37
CA GLY A 461 -4.81 20.12 -1.17
C GLY A 461 -5.41 19.63 -2.49
N TRP A 462 -6.30 18.67 -2.38
CA TRP A 462 -7.07 18.12 -3.48
C TRP A 462 -8.56 18.27 -3.17
N ILE A 463 -9.36 18.62 -4.18
CA ILE A 463 -10.80 18.78 -4.08
C ILE A 463 -11.48 17.81 -5.03
N GLN A 464 -12.24 16.85 -4.49
CA GLN A 464 -13.13 16.03 -5.28
C GLN A 464 -14.53 16.65 -5.26
N LYS A 465 -14.99 17.06 -6.42
CA LYS A 465 -16.35 17.62 -6.62
C LYS A 465 -17.33 16.51 -7.00
N PRO A 466 -18.62 16.62 -6.63
CA PRO A 466 -19.63 15.65 -7.05
C PRO A 466 -19.84 15.65 -8.58
N PRO A 467 -20.28 14.54 -9.16
CA PRO A 467 -20.75 14.52 -10.55
C PRO A 467 -21.82 15.59 -10.76
N GLY A 468 -21.76 16.30 -11.91
CA GLY A 468 -22.69 17.39 -12.21
C GLY A 468 -22.55 18.62 -11.27
N PHE A 469 -21.35 18.87 -10.72
CA PHE A 469 -21.09 20.01 -9.85
C PHE A 469 -21.50 21.35 -10.48
N ASP A 470 -22.27 22.16 -9.73
CA ASP A 470 -22.73 23.49 -10.12
C ASP A 470 -22.20 24.53 -9.12
N PRO A 471 -21.30 25.43 -9.51
CA PRO A 471 -20.67 26.39 -8.59
C PRO A 471 -21.65 27.41 -8.00
N SER A 472 -22.87 27.52 -8.52
CA SER A 472 -23.90 28.40 -7.97
C SER A 472 -24.61 27.82 -6.74
N LYS A 473 -24.45 26.50 -6.49
CA LYS A 473 -25.07 25.79 -5.37
C LYS A 473 -24.15 25.73 -4.16
N LYS A 474 -24.74 25.48 -2.99
CA LYS A 474 -24.02 25.24 -1.73
C LYS A 474 -23.99 23.74 -1.42
N TYR A 475 -22.82 23.21 -1.26
CA TYR A 475 -22.55 21.79 -0.97
C TYR A 475 -22.11 21.58 0.48
N PRO A 476 -22.45 20.47 1.12
CA PRO A 476 -21.78 20.04 2.32
C PRO A 476 -20.35 19.63 1.99
N LEU A 477 -19.42 19.89 2.93
CA LEU A 477 -18.00 19.55 2.82
C LEU A 477 -17.67 18.38 3.74
N ILE A 478 -16.88 17.42 3.25
CA ILE A 478 -16.17 16.45 4.06
C ILE A 478 -14.67 16.72 3.95
N LEU A 479 -14.03 17.00 5.08
CA LEU A 479 -12.57 17.02 5.22
C LEU A 479 -12.12 15.56 5.46
N ASN A 480 -11.38 14.98 4.52
CA ASN A 480 -10.78 13.65 4.64
C ASN A 480 -9.28 13.79 4.95
N VAL A 481 -8.86 13.29 6.10
CA VAL A 481 -7.49 13.42 6.61
C VAL A 481 -6.77 12.07 6.48
N HIS A 482 -5.62 12.04 5.79
CA HIS A 482 -4.82 10.81 5.67
C HIS A 482 -4.22 10.38 7.00
N GLY A 483 -3.89 9.11 7.10
CA GLY A 483 -3.15 8.53 8.21
C GLY A 483 -1.65 8.86 8.17
N GLY A 484 -0.89 8.19 8.95
CA GLY A 484 0.54 8.43 9.10
C GLY A 484 0.85 9.00 10.49
N PRO A 485 1.47 10.19 10.61
CA PRO A 485 1.38 11.42 9.79
C PRO A 485 2.19 11.42 8.50
N HIS A 486 3.27 10.68 8.42
CA HIS A 486 4.17 10.65 7.26
C HIS A 486 3.58 9.76 6.16
N ALA A 487 2.59 10.29 5.48
CA ALA A 487 1.92 9.74 4.30
C ALA A 487 1.51 10.91 3.39
N ALA A 488 0.99 10.65 2.19
CA ALA A 488 0.51 11.70 1.30
C ALA A 488 -0.69 11.24 0.49
N HIS A 489 -1.70 12.10 0.39
CA HIS A 489 -2.70 12.04 -0.67
C HIS A 489 -2.07 12.45 -2.01
N GLY A 490 -2.63 11.98 -3.13
CA GLY A 490 -2.09 12.34 -4.43
C GLY A 490 -2.89 11.82 -5.61
N ALA A 491 -2.21 11.80 -6.76
CA ALA A 491 -2.77 11.40 -8.05
C ALA A 491 -2.95 9.88 -8.17
N THR A 492 -3.71 9.28 -7.25
CA THR A 492 -4.07 7.86 -7.21
C THR A 492 -5.57 7.70 -7.06
N PHE A 493 -6.10 6.52 -7.36
CA PHE A 493 -7.53 6.23 -7.21
C PHE A 493 -7.90 6.05 -5.74
N SER A 494 -9.02 6.66 -5.32
CA SER A 494 -9.64 6.40 -4.01
C SER A 494 -11.14 6.21 -4.17
N HIS A 495 -11.61 4.99 -3.89
CA HIS A 495 -13.04 4.66 -3.90
C HIS A 495 -13.80 5.43 -2.83
N GLU A 496 -13.22 5.54 -1.63
CA GLU A 496 -13.81 6.30 -0.51
C GLU A 496 -14.10 7.76 -0.91
N ILE A 497 -13.12 8.44 -1.51
CA ILE A 497 -13.25 9.84 -1.91
C ILE A 497 -14.24 9.99 -3.07
N GLN A 498 -14.14 9.15 -4.09
CA GLN A 498 -15.07 9.15 -5.23
C GLN A 498 -16.51 8.85 -4.79
N TRP A 499 -16.70 7.91 -3.86
CA TRP A 499 -18.00 7.56 -3.30
C TRP A 499 -18.63 8.70 -2.51
N MET A 500 -17.86 9.35 -1.62
CA MET A 500 -18.34 10.54 -0.90
C MET A 500 -18.80 11.62 -1.87
N ALA A 501 -18.03 11.88 -2.93
CA ALA A 501 -18.39 12.87 -3.94
C ALA A 501 -19.65 12.43 -4.73
N ALA A 502 -19.77 11.16 -5.08
CA ALA A 502 -20.94 10.60 -5.75
C ALA A 502 -22.24 10.76 -4.93
N LYS A 503 -22.12 10.88 -3.59
CA LYS A 503 -23.25 11.14 -2.68
C LYS A 503 -23.62 12.62 -2.56
N GLY A 504 -22.91 13.51 -3.27
CA GLY A 504 -23.19 14.94 -3.34
C GLY A 504 -22.38 15.80 -2.37
N TYR A 505 -21.30 15.26 -1.81
CA TYR A 505 -20.35 16.01 -0.98
C TYR A 505 -19.23 16.61 -1.82
N VAL A 506 -18.75 17.79 -1.47
CA VAL A 506 -17.42 18.24 -1.83
C VAL A 506 -16.46 17.61 -0.83
N VAL A 507 -15.40 16.94 -1.31
CA VAL A 507 -14.41 16.30 -0.44
C VAL A 507 -13.09 17.04 -0.56
N LEU A 508 -12.58 17.54 0.55
CA LEU A 508 -11.25 18.13 0.69
C LEU A 508 -10.32 17.10 1.31
N TYR A 509 -9.17 16.84 0.69
CA TYR A 509 -8.15 15.94 1.21
C TYR A 509 -6.75 16.55 1.04
N PRO A 510 -6.29 17.31 2.05
CA PRO A 510 -5.02 18.03 2.01
C PRO A 510 -3.84 17.15 2.46
N ASN A 511 -2.64 17.63 2.17
CA ASN A 511 -1.37 17.16 2.71
C ASN A 511 -0.85 18.20 3.72
N PRO A 512 -1.27 18.13 5.02
CA PRO A 512 -0.81 19.09 6.03
C PRO A 512 0.68 18.89 6.30
N ARG A 513 1.30 19.83 7.04
CA ARG A 513 2.67 19.66 7.51
C ARG A 513 2.89 18.30 8.16
N GLY A 514 4.05 17.70 7.95
CA GLY A 514 4.34 16.33 8.38
C GLY A 514 4.08 15.27 7.32
N SER A 515 3.38 15.60 6.21
CA SER A 515 3.17 14.67 5.09
C SER A 515 4.47 14.28 4.41
N SER A 516 4.55 13.06 3.88
CA SER A 516 5.60 12.61 2.97
C SER A 516 5.41 13.21 1.57
N SER A 517 6.34 12.96 0.63
CA SER A 517 6.29 13.47 -0.75
C SER A 517 6.65 14.96 -0.92
N PHE A 518 7.11 15.61 0.16
CA PHE A 518 7.50 17.03 0.20
C PHE A 518 8.90 17.25 0.78
N GLY A 519 9.69 16.19 0.91
CA GLY A 519 11.03 16.21 1.49
C GLY A 519 11.07 16.09 3.01
N GLY A 520 12.29 15.91 3.52
CA GLY A 520 12.53 15.65 4.94
C GLY A 520 12.15 16.80 5.84
N ASP A 521 12.39 18.05 5.43
CA ASP A 521 12.13 19.23 6.26
C ASP A 521 10.63 19.45 6.45
N PHE A 522 9.82 19.30 5.39
CA PHE A 522 8.37 19.37 5.50
C PHE A 522 7.80 18.26 6.40
N GLY A 523 8.35 17.04 6.31
CA GLY A 523 7.97 15.93 7.20
C GLY A 523 8.31 16.20 8.66
N ASN A 524 9.43 16.88 8.93
CA ASN A 524 9.95 17.06 10.30
C ASN A 524 9.41 18.26 11.05
N VAL A 525 8.65 19.18 10.42
CA VAL A 525 8.08 20.32 11.16
C VAL A 525 7.15 19.89 12.31
N ILE A 526 6.69 18.65 12.33
CA ILE A 526 5.86 18.07 13.40
C ILE A 526 6.66 17.32 14.47
N GLN A 527 7.98 17.22 14.34
CA GLN A 527 8.80 16.55 15.33
C GLN A 527 8.59 17.12 16.74
N HIS A 528 8.28 16.27 17.70
CA HIS A 528 7.89 16.62 19.08
C HIS A 528 6.64 17.52 19.20
N ARG A 529 5.77 17.58 18.16
CA ARG A 529 4.61 18.48 18.09
C ARG A 529 3.36 17.82 17.50
N TYR A 530 3.30 16.51 17.36
CA TYR A 530 2.16 15.80 16.75
C TYR A 530 1.26 15.14 17.81
N PRO A 531 -0.08 15.36 17.75
CA PRO A 531 -0.78 16.37 16.95
C PRO A 531 -0.53 17.79 17.47
N GLY A 532 -0.65 18.77 16.59
CA GLY A 532 -0.38 20.16 16.93
C GLY A 532 -0.82 21.15 15.84
N ASP A 533 0.14 21.83 15.23
CA ASP A 533 -0.11 22.87 14.23
C ASP A 533 -0.60 22.34 12.87
N ASP A 534 -0.45 21.05 12.61
CA ASP A 534 -1.06 20.30 11.49
C ASP A 534 -2.58 20.48 11.44
N HIS A 535 -3.25 20.50 12.59
CA HIS A 535 -4.66 20.81 12.68
C HIS A 535 -5.01 22.23 12.14
N LYS A 536 -4.13 23.22 12.35
CA LYS A 536 -4.37 24.59 11.86
C LYS A 536 -4.34 24.64 10.33
N ASP A 537 -3.42 23.90 9.69
CA ASP A 537 -3.37 23.79 8.24
C ASP A 537 -4.66 23.20 7.69
N LEU A 538 -5.19 22.16 8.34
CA LEU A 538 -6.46 21.54 7.95
C LEU A 538 -7.63 22.53 8.01
N MET A 539 -7.69 23.35 9.06
CA MET A 539 -8.76 24.36 9.22
C MET A 539 -8.67 25.46 8.15
N LEU A 540 -7.46 25.91 7.80
CA LEU A 540 -7.26 26.90 6.73
C LEU A 540 -7.66 26.36 5.36
N GLY A 541 -7.46 25.07 5.08
CA GLY A 541 -7.96 24.42 3.88
C GLY A 541 -9.50 24.45 3.80
N VAL A 542 -10.19 24.21 4.92
CA VAL A 542 -11.65 24.32 5.01
C VAL A 542 -12.10 25.79 4.78
N ASP A 543 -11.40 26.75 5.39
CA ASP A 543 -11.71 28.19 5.23
C ASP A 543 -11.56 28.62 3.77
N GLU A 544 -10.53 28.16 3.08
CA GLU A 544 -10.33 28.42 1.65
C GLU A 544 -11.51 27.92 0.79
N LEU A 545 -12.02 26.72 1.07
CA LEU A 545 -13.16 26.20 0.31
C LEU A 545 -14.47 26.94 0.63
N ILE A 546 -14.67 27.39 1.86
CA ILE A 546 -15.79 28.28 2.22
C ILE A 546 -15.68 29.61 1.47
N ARG A 547 -14.48 30.19 1.41
CA ARG A 547 -14.21 31.45 0.69
C ARG A 547 -14.50 31.35 -0.81
N ARG A 548 -14.30 30.19 -1.43
CA ARG A 548 -14.66 29.92 -2.85
C ARG A 548 -16.16 29.97 -3.12
N GLY A 549 -16.99 29.98 -2.11
CA GLY A 549 -18.39 30.32 -2.21
C GLY A 549 -19.37 29.18 -2.46
N TYR A 550 -18.94 27.96 -2.77
CA TYR A 550 -19.80 26.82 -3.02
C TYR A 550 -19.93 25.82 -1.84
N VAL A 551 -19.22 26.04 -0.73
CA VAL A 551 -19.35 25.24 0.49
C VAL A 551 -20.32 25.90 1.45
N ASP A 552 -21.17 25.09 2.10
CA ASP A 552 -22.06 25.53 3.18
C ASP A 552 -21.31 25.41 4.52
N PRO A 553 -20.99 26.55 5.20
CA PRO A 553 -20.23 26.51 6.44
C PRO A 553 -20.98 25.86 7.62
N LYS A 554 -22.29 25.62 7.49
CA LYS A 554 -23.11 24.92 8.50
C LYS A 554 -23.13 23.39 8.30
N ARG A 555 -22.63 22.88 7.16
CA ARG A 555 -22.64 21.46 6.78
C ARG A 555 -21.23 20.94 6.54
N LEU A 556 -20.39 21.02 7.58
CA LEU A 556 -19.01 20.54 7.54
C LEU A 556 -18.89 19.21 8.27
N GLY A 557 -18.27 18.22 7.64
CA GLY A 557 -17.90 16.93 8.21
C GLY A 557 -16.38 16.76 8.21
N ILE A 558 -15.87 15.90 9.10
CA ILE A 558 -14.46 15.51 9.15
C ILE A 558 -14.34 13.99 9.31
N THR A 559 -13.43 13.38 8.58
CA THR A 559 -13.10 11.94 8.72
C THR A 559 -11.62 11.69 8.46
N GLY A 560 -11.14 10.59 8.98
CA GLY A 560 -9.80 10.08 8.71
C GLY A 560 -9.55 8.76 9.43
N GLY A 561 -8.52 8.03 8.98
CA GLY A 561 -8.12 6.77 9.59
C GLY A 561 -6.71 6.83 10.16
N SER A 562 -6.43 6.06 11.24
CA SER A 562 -5.10 6.01 11.87
C SER A 562 -4.68 7.40 12.39
N GLY A 563 -3.54 7.94 11.96
CA GLY A 563 -3.17 9.34 12.23
C GLY A 563 -4.25 10.34 11.81
N GLY A 564 -4.98 10.11 10.72
CA GLY A 564 -6.11 10.93 10.32
C GLY A 564 -7.32 10.80 11.26
N GLY A 565 -7.53 9.62 11.87
CA GLY A 565 -8.51 9.42 12.93
C GLY A 565 -8.12 10.14 14.22
N LEU A 566 -6.84 10.12 14.58
CA LEU A 566 -6.30 10.94 15.67
C LEU A 566 -6.58 12.44 15.43
N LEU A 567 -6.26 12.94 14.21
CA LEU A 567 -6.48 14.34 13.87
C LEU A 567 -7.98 14.69 13.81
N THR A 568 -8.84 13.74 13.45
CA THR A 568 -10.30 13.88 13.56
C THR A 568 -10.72 14.05 15.01
N ASN A 569 -10.27 13.15 15.91
CA ASN A 569 -10.53 13.26 17.34
C ASN A 569 -9.96 14.58 17.92
N TRP A 570 -8.75 14.93 17.52
CA TRP A 570 -8.10 16.17 17.96
C TRP A 570 -8.88 17.40 17.52
N ALA A 571 -9.27 17.50 16.25
CA ALA A 571 -9.99 18.63 15.70
C ALA A 571 -11.28 18.93 16.46
N ILE A 572 -12.11 17.91 16.72
CA ILE A 572 -13.39 18.10 17.42
C ILE A 572 -13.23 18.44 18.91
N THR A 573 -12.03 18.32 19.49
CA THR A 573 -11.72 18.85 20.83
C THR A 573 -11.27 20.32 20.79
N ARG A 574 -11.00 20.88 19.59
CA ARG A 574 -10.45 22.24 19.40
C ARG A 574 -11.41 23.20 18.73
N THR A 575 -12.43 22.68 18.02
CA THR A 575 -13.43 23.50 17.33
C THR A 575 -14.78 22.79 17.30
N ASP A 576 -15.85 23.56 17.27
CA ASP A 576 -17.25 23.13 17.18
C ASP A 576 -17.83 23.28 15.77
N ARG A 577 -17.02 23.66 14.79
CA ARG A 577 -17.48 23.95 13.42
C ARG A 577 -18.00 22.74 12.63
N PHE A 578 -17.60 21.51 13.01
CA PHE A 578 -18.04 20.30 12.34
C PHE A 578 -19.41 19.82 12.85
N ALA A 579 -20.34 19.59 11.92
CA ALA A 579 -21.67 19.07 12.24
C ALA A 579 -21.66 17.55 12.51
N ALA A 580 -20.65 16.83 12.00
CA ALA A 580 -20.42 15.41 12.28
C ALA A 580 -18.95 15.04 12.07
N ALA A 581 -18.50 14.00 12.78
CA ALA A 581 -17.16 13.41 12.62
C ALA A 581 -17.22 11.90 12.51
N VAL A 582 -16.30 11.31 11.72
CA VAL A 582 -16.09 9.86 11.64
C VAL A 582 -14.62 9.57 11.86
N SER A 583 -14.27 8.97 12.99
CA SER A 583 -12.89 8.61 13.35
C SER A 583 -12.69 7.10 13.19
N GLN A 584 -11.72 6.70 12.36
CA GLN A 584 -11.52 5.30 12.00
C GLN A 584 -10.18 4.80 12.54
N ARG A 585 -10.16 3.59 13.17
CA ARG A 585 -8.92 2.95 13.67
C ARG A 585 -7.95 3.97 14.25
N SER A 586 -8.40 4.68 15.25
CA SER A 586 -7.78 5.92 15.70
C SER A 586 -6.99 5.78 17.00
N ILE A 587 -6.35 6.88 17.39
CA ILE A 587 -5.73 7.04 18.70
C ILE A 587 -6.54 8.10 19.46
N ALA A 588 -6.88 7.80 20.72
CA ALA A 588 -7.48 8.76 21.65
C ALA A 588 -6.56 9.06 22.83
N ASP A 589 -5.83 8.05 23.28
CA ASP A 589 -4.88 8.11 24.39
C ASP A 589 -3.51 7.64 23.91
N TRP A 590 -2.56 8.55 23.83
CA TRP A 590 -1.20 8.27 23.39
C TRP A 590 -0.44 7.37 24.36
N SER A 591 -0.69 7.46 25.66
CA SER A 591 -0.03 6.58 26.64
C SER A 591 -0.54 5.15 26.50
N ALA A 592 -1.86 4.97 26.41
CA ALA A 592 -2.45 3.65 26.21
C ALA A 592 -2.01 3.03 24.88
N TRP A 593 -1.93 3.84 23.81
CA TRP A 593 -1.42 3.40 22.51
C TRP A 593 0.04 2.97 22.57
N TRP A 594 0.91 3.74 23.23
CA TRP A 594 2.33 3.42 23.36
C TRP A 594 2.57 2.06 24.03
N TYR A 595 1.73 1.72 25.06
CA TYR A 595 1.85 0.45 25.77
C TYR A 595 1.21 -0.73 25.05
N SER A 596 0.33 -0.50 24.09
CA SER A 596 -0.53 -1.55 23.52
C SER A 596 -0.43 -1.74 22.00
N ALA A 597 0.20 -0.83 21.26
CA ALA A 597 0.40 -0.96 19.83
C ALA A 597 1.44 -2.04 19.47
N ASP A 598 1.44 -2.45 18.21
CA ASP A 598 2.44 -3.38 17.67
C ASP A 598 3.81 -2.72 17.42
N PHE A 599 3.91 -1.39 17.51
CA PHE A 599 5.18 -0.68 17.61
C PHE A 599 5.80 -0.93 18.98
N THR A 600 6.78 -1.79 19.05
CA THR A 600 7.35 -2.25 20.29
C THR A 600 8.33 -1.23 20.75
N LEU A 601 8.89 -0.57 20.98
CA LEU A 601 9.86 0.47 21.36
C LEU A 601 9.67 1.66 20.43
N PHE A 602 8.46 2.19 20.50
CA PHE A 602 8.17 3.43 19.78
C PHE A 602 9.28 4.46 20.06
N GLN A 603 10.07 4.73 19.06
CA GLN A 603 11.07 5.80 19.11
C GLN A 603 10.30 7.12 19.06
N PRO A 604 10.24 7.89 20.14
CA PRO A 604 9.26 8.98 20.25
C PRO A 604 9.75 10.20 19.49
N THR A 605 9.85 10.06 18.20
CA THR A 605 10.19 11.20 17.35
C THR A 605 9.04 12.21 17.28
N TRP A 606 7.83 11.82 17.71
CA TRP A 606 6.71 12.72 17.96
C TRP A 606 6.65 13.21 19.41
N PHE A 607 7.30 12.49 20.33
CA PHE A 607 7.49 12.84 21.73
C PHE A 607 8.99 12.90 22.05
N LYS A 608 9.37 13.59 23.09
CA LYS A 608 10.78 13.69 23.50
C LYS A 608 11.23 12.49 24.30
N ASP A 609 10.31 11.85 25.01
CA ASP A 609 10.62 10.71 25.89
C ASP A 609 9.40 9.75 25.96
N ALA A 610 9.54 8.65 26.69
CA ALA A 610 8.48 7.67 26.91
C ALA A 610 7.40 8.20 27.91
N PRO A 611 6.15 7.69 27.86
CA PRO A 611 5.05 8.20 28.68
C PRO A 611 5.28 8.03 30.19
N PHE A 612 6.07 7.06 30.63
CA PHE A 612 6.41 6.89 32.04
C PHE A 612 7.48 7.89 32.54
N ARG A 613 8.12 8.65 31.63
CA ARG A 613 9.07 9.73 31.97
C ARG A 613 8.47 11.12 31.75
N ASP A 614 7.64 11.29 30.72
CA ASP A 614 6.96 12.53 30.41
C ASP A 614 5.45 12.33 30.20
N PRO A 615 4.71 11.90 31.25
CA PRO A 615 3.27 11.66 31.13
C PRO A 615 2.47 12.93 30.80
N ALA A 616 3.01 14.10 31.13
CA ALA A 616 2.32 15.38 30.91
C ALA A 616 2.22 15.73 29.41
N ASP A 617 3.29 15.52 28.62
CA ASP A 617 3.27 15.75 27.19
C ASP A 617 2.32 14.79 26.47
N PHE A 618 2.32 13.51 26.88
CA PHE A 618 1.37 12.51 26.36
C PHE A 618 -0.07 12.89 26.65
N ALA A 619 -0.39 13.27 27.89
CA ALA A 619 -1.73 13.69 28.27
C ALA A 619 -2.16 14.96 27.50
N ALA A 620 -1.30 15.97 27.40
CA ALA A 620 -1.60 17.24 26.74
C ALA A 620 -1.96 17.06 25.25
N ARG A 621 -1.41 16.05 24.59
CA ARG A 621 -1.61 15.73 23.16
C ARG A 621 -2.58 14.58 22.91
N SER A 622 -3.14 13.97 23.96
CA SER A 622 -4.16 12.94 23.86
C SER A 622 -5.56 13.55 23.73
N PRO A 623 -6.32 13.26 22.66
CA PRO A 623 -7.71 13.77 22.51
C PRO A 623 -8.60 13.47 23.71
N ILE A 624 -8.44 12.29 24.34
CA ILE A 624 -9.26 11.88 25.49
C ILE A 624 -9.18 12.85 26.67
N THR A 625 -8.03 13.48 26.90
CA THR A 625 -7.85 14.48 27.96
C THR A 625 -8.74 15.70 27.76
N HIS A 626 -9.17 15.95 26.53
CA HIS A 626 -9.97 17.11 26.16
C HIS A 626 -11.41 16.75 25.77
N VAL A 627 -11.87 15.52 26.03
CA VAL A 627 -13.15 14.97 25.55
C VAL A 627 -14.37 15.76 26.04
N GLU A 628 -14.28 16.44 27.18
CA GLU A 628 -15.35 17.30 27.68
C GLU A 628 -15.70 18.45 26.73
N LYS A 629 -14.74 18.91 25.90
CA LYS A 629 -14.94 20.00 24.93
C LYS A 629 -15.67 19.53 23.66
N VAL A 630 -15.77 18.22 23.42
CA VAL A 630 -16.41 17.68 22.20
C VAL A 630 -17.91 17.97 22.23
N VAL A 631 -18.41 18.64 21.19
CA VAL A 631 -19.85 18.86 20.95
C VAL A 631 -20.30 18.20 19.64
N THR A 632 -19.36 17.89 18.77
CA THR A 632 -19.60 17.25 17.47
C THR A 632 -20.04 15.79 17.66
N PRO A 633 -21.17 15.34 17.06
CA PRO A 633 -21.54 13.92 17.00
C PRO A 633 -20.42 13.08 16.35
N LEU A 634 -20.00 12.01 17.02
CA LEU A 634 -18.87 11.19 16.61
C LEU A 634 -19.27 9.75 16.30
N MET A 635 -18.92 9.27 15.09
CA MET A 635 -18.87 7.85 14.80
C MET A 635 -17.43 7.35 14.89
N LEU A 636 -17.26 6.19 15.52
CA LEU A 636 -15.98 5.49 15.67
C LEU A 636 -16.04 4.19 14.89
N ILE A 637 -15.05 3.91 14.04
CA ILE A 637 -14.97 2.68 13.24
C ILE A 637 -13.69 1.95 13.59
N GLU A 638 -13.82 0.69 14.07
CA GLU A 638 -12.72 -0.09 14.62
C GLU A 638 -12.69 -1.51 14.05
N GLY A 639 -11.50 -1.99 13.69
CA GLY A 639 -11.22 -3.41 13.45
C GLY A 639 -10.96 -4.13 14.78
N GLU A 640 -11.58 -5.29 15.00
CA GLU A 640 -11.43 -6.00 16.29
C GLU A 640 -10.05 -6.64 16.48
N SER A 641 -9.34 -6.86 15.40
CA SER A 641 -7.98 -7.44 15.38
C SER A 641 -6.89 -6.41 15.08
N ASP A 642 -7.19 -5.11 15.15
CA ASP A 642 -6.22 -4.04 14.93
C ASP A 642 -5.21 -3.98 16.09
N LEU A 643 -3.96 -4.34 15.77
CA LEU A 643 -2.84 -4.30 16.71
C LEU A 643 -2.02 -3.01 16.56
N ARG A 644 -2.19 -2.27 15.47
CA ARG A 644 -1.51 -1.01 15.17
C ARG A 644 -2.10 0.16 15.97
N THR A 645 -3.44 0.23 15.98
CA THR A 645 -4.19 1.19 16.78
C THR A 645 -5.28 0.43 17.55
N PRO A 646 -4.90 -0.26 18.65
CA PRO A 646 -5.84 -1.06 19.41
C PRO A 646 -7.04 -0.25 19.87
N ALA A 647 -8.25 -0.76 19.63
CA ALA A 647 -9.51 -0.05 19.89
C ALA A 647 -9.61 0.50 21.32
N ALA A 648 -9.01 -0.18 22.31
CA ALA A 648 -8.99 0.26 23.71
C ALA A 648 -8.25 1.58 23.92
N ALA A 649 -7.21 1.86 23.10
CA ALA A 649 -6.45 3.12 23.14
C ALA A 649 -7.05 4.19 22.22
N GLY A 650 -8.02 3.84 21.40
CA GLY A 650 -8.66 4.67 20.38
C GLY A 650 -10.17 4.79 20.57
N GLY A 651 -10.93 4.13 19.69
CA GLY A 651 -12.38 4.29 19.60
C GLY A 651 -13.14 3.90 20.86
N GLU A 652 -12.77 2.82 21.56
CA GLU A 652 -13.45 2.42 22.80
C GLU A 652 -13.29 3.47 23.90
N ALA A 653 -12.10 4.05 24.07
CA ALA A 653 -11.86 5.08 25.05
C ALA A 653 -12.73 6.33 24.79
N MET A 654 -12.73 6.83 23.54
CA MET A 654 -13.55 7.97 23.14
C MET A 654 -15.04 7.68 23.28
N PHE A 655 -15.51 6.51 22.82
CA PHE A 655 -16.91 6.12 22.90
C PHE A 655 -17.41 6.12 24.35
N ARG A 656 -16.69 5.44 25.25
CA ARG A 656 -17.08 5.34 26.66
C ARG A 656 -17.10 6.71 27.35
N ALA A 657 -16.11 7.54 27.10
CA ALA A 657 -16.05 8.89 27.66
C ALA A 657 -17.21 9.78 27.17
N LEU A 658 -17.50 9.75 25.85
CA LEU A 658 -18.63 10.51 25.29
C LEU A 658 -19.98 10.01 25.81
N LYS A 659 -20.16 8.67 25.97
CA LYS A 659 -21.38 8.12 26.58
C LYS A 659 -21.54 8.51 28.05
N ALA A 660 -20.46 8.49 28.84
CA ALA A 660 -20.49 8.97 30.21
C ALA A 660 -20.90 10.46 30.32
N LEU A 661 -20.48 11.26 29.33
CA LEU A 661 -20.85 12.67 29.19
C LEU A 661 -22.21 12.89 28.51
N LYS A 662 -22.97 11.82 28.18
CA LYS A 662 -24.25 11.85 27.46
C LYS A 662 -24.19 12.58 26.12
N LYS A 663 -23.05 12.48 25.42
CA LYS A 663 -22.83 13.09 24.11
C LYS A 663 -23.15 12.10 22.99
N PRO A 664 -23.60 12.56 21.79
CA PRO A 664 -23.91 11.69 20.66
C PRO A 664 -22.65 10.98 20.16
N ALA A 665 -22.61 9.65 20.34
CA ALA A 665 -21.53 8.79 19.83
C ALA A 665 -22.07 7.43 19.43
N VAL A 666 -21.52 6.88 18.32
CA VAL A 666 -21.79 5.53 17.82
C VAL A 666 -20.44 4.85 17.55
N MET A 667 -20.35 3.56 17.82
CA MET A 667 -19.18 2.76 17.49
C MET A 667 -19.59 1.60 16.58
N VAL A 668 -18.90 1.45 15.46
CA VAL A 668 -19.06 0.37 14.48
C VAL A 668 -17.82 -0.52 14.56
N ARG A 669 -18.02 -1.82 14.77
CA ARG A 669 -16.93 -2.79 14.91
C ARG A 669 -16.95 -3.80 13.78
N PHE A 670 -15.77 -4.12 13.26
CA PHE A 670 -15.58 -5.06 12.16
C PHE A 670 -14.84 -6.31 12.68
N PRO A 671 -15.55 -7.45 12.84
CA PRO A 671 -14.96 -8.67 13.38
C PRO A 671 -13.83 -9.21 12.52
N GLY A 672 -12.70 -9.54 13.17
CA GLY A 672 -11.53 -10.13 12.49
C GLY A 672 -10.71 -9.18 11.62
N GLU A 673 -11.10 -7.91 11.50
CA GLU A 673 -10.34 -6.92 10.72
C GLU A 673 -9.22 -6.28 11.53
N GLY A 674 -8.06 -6.13 10.87
CA GLY A 674 -6.90 -5.40 11.37
C GLY A 674 -6.86 -3.95 10.90
N HIS A 675 -5.68 -3.34 10.99
CA HIS A 675 -5.48 -1.94 10.60
C HIS A 675 -5.73 -1.68 9.10
N GLU A 676 -5.62 -2.71 8.27
CA GLU A 676 -5.77 -2.62 6.82
C GLU A 676 -7.22 -2.77 6.31
N LEU A 677 -8.23 -2.76 7.19
CA LEU A 677 -9.66 -2.89 6.84
C LEU A 677 -10.05 -2.15 5.55
N SER A 678 -9.70 -0.86 5.43
CA SER A 678 -10.09 -0.03 4.27
C SER A 678 -9.41 -0.43 2.95
N ARG A 679 -8.27 -1.11 3.01
CA ARG A 679 -7.40 -1.43 1.85
C ARG A 679 -7.45 -2.92 1.47
N SER A 680 -7.46 -3.81 2.45
CA SER A 680 -7.38 -5.25 2.23
C SER A 680 -8.30 -6.08 3.14
N GLY A 681 -9.20 -5.46 3.87
CA GLY A 681 -10.26 -6.12 4.62
C GLY A 681 -11.19 -6.91 3.71
N LYS A 682 -12.07 -7.73 4.30
CA LYS A 682 -13.07 -8.46 3.54
C LYS A 682 -13.88 -7.54 2.64
N PRO A 683 -14.23 -7.95 1.43
CA PRO A 683 -14.94 -7.10 0.46
C PRO A 683 -16.20 -6.46 1.01
N TRP A 684 -17.06 -7.23 1.70
CA TRP A 684 -18.28 -6.69 2.29
C TRP A 684 -18.00 -5.76 3.47
N HIS A 685 -17.00 -6.03 4.30
CA HIS A 685 -16.61 -5.11 5.38
C HIS A 685 -16.14 -3.75 4.81
N ARG A 686 -15.43 -3.76 3.69
CA ARG A 686 -15.05 -2.52 3.00
C ARG A 686 -16.26 -1.75 2.49
N VAL A 687 -17.26 -2.45 1.91
CA VAL A 687 -18.52 -1.85 1.44
C VAL A 687 -19.30 -1.26 2.63
N GLU A 688 -19.53 -2.04 3.68
CA GLU A 688 -20.29 -1.61 4.86
C GLU A 688 -19.60 -0.44 5.57
N ARG A 689 -18.26 -0.44 5.65
CA ARG A 689 -17.51 0.69 6.17
C ARG A 689 -17.84 1.99 5.43
N LEU A 690 -17.88 1.96 4.09
CA LEU A 690 -18.24 3.12 3.29
C LEU A 690 -19.69 3.55 3.52
N GLN A 691 -20.61 2.59 3.65
CA GLN A 691 -22.02 2.86 3.96
C GLN A 691 -22.17 3.55 5.32
N HIS A 692 -21.45 3.08 6.34
CA HIS A 692 -21.48 3.68 7.68
C HIS A 692 -20.92 5.11 7.68
N ILE A 693 -19.80 5.37 7.02
CA ILE A 693 -19.19 6.70 6.93
C ILE A 693 -20.18 7.69 6.31
N VAL A 694 -20.70 7.36 5.11
CA VAL A 694 -21.60 8.25 4.39
C VAL A 694 -22.95 8.35 5.10
N GLY A 695 -23.50 7.26 5.64
CA GLY A 695 -24.74 7.27 6.40
C GLY A 695 -24.69 8.19 7.62
N TRP A 696 -23.54 8.27 8.32
CA TRP A 696 -23.37 9.21 9.41
C TRP A 696 -23.40 10.68 8.94
N PHE A 697 -22.72 10.99 7.85
CA PHE A 697 -22.77 12.31 7.25
C PHE A 697 -24.14 12.65 6.67
N ASP A 698 -24.82 11.70 6.05
CA ASP A 698 -26.18 11.85 5.53
C ASP A 698 -27.15 12.26 6.66
N LYS A 699 -27.02 11.66 7.85
CA LYS A 699 -27.83 12.02 9.01
C LYS A 699 -27.65 13.49 9.43
N TYR A 700 -26.44 13.94 9.58
CA TYR A 700 -26.14 15.25 10.20
C TYR A 700 -25.93 16.39 9.20
N LEU A 701 -25.44 16.11 7.98
CA LEU A 701 -25.15 17.12 6.97
C LEU A 701 -26.26 17.25 5.94
N MET A 702 -27.00 16.15 5.68
CA MET A 702 -28.10 16.14 4.71
C MET A 702 -29.49 16.07 5.36
N GLY A 703 -29.56 15.85 6.68
CA GLY A 703 -30.83 15.69 7.40
C GLY A 703 -31.61 14.44 7.03
N ARG A 704 -30.96 13.40 6.49
CA ARG A 704 -31.59 12.15 6.11
C ARG A 704 -31.85 11.29 7.35
N PRO A 705 -33.04 10.64 7.48
CA PRO A 705 -33.29 9.71 8.57
C PRO A 705 -32.34 8.50 8.52
N MET A 706 -31.64 8.22 9.62
CA MET A 706 -30.74 7.06 9.79
C MET A 706 -31.01 6.41 11.16
N PRO A 707 -32.14 5.71 11.32
CA PRO A 707 -32.61 5.21 12.63
C PRO A 707 -31.67 4.21 13.28
N GLN A 708 -30.82 3.52 12.48
CA GLN A 708 -29.80 2.60 13.00
C GLN A 708 -28.74 3.28 13.88
N TYR A 709 -28.65 4.60 13.84
CA TYR A 709 -27.72 5.38 14.65
C TYR A 709 -28.44 6.17 15.77
N ASP A 710 -29.74 5.97 15.93
CA ASP A 710 -30.47 6.60 17.02
C ASP A 710 -30.25 5.83 18.34
N PRO A 711 -30.13 6.54 19.47
CA PRO A 711 -30.05 5.85 20.75
C PRO A 711 -31.37 5.11 21.05
N PRO A 712 -31.33 4.04 21.86
CA PRO A 712 -32.52 3.39 22.33
C PRO A 712 -33.48 4.37 23.05
N ALA A 713 -34.78 4.09 23.01
CA ALA A 713 -35.77 4.90 23.69
C ALA A 713 -35.43 5.00 25.20
N GLY A 714 -35.32 6.23 25.71
CA GLY A 714 -34.93 6.50 27.12
C GLY A 714 -33.44 6.84 27.32
N GLU A 715 -32.58 6.62 26.33
CA GLU A 715 -31.15 7.01 26.36
C GLU A 715 -30.83 8.24 25.51
N ALA A 716 -31.85 9.00 25.10
CA ALA A 716 -31.63 10.16 24.24
C ALA A 716 -30.61 11.12 24.85
N PRO A 717 -29.53 11.48 24.15
CA PRO A 717 -28.55 12.45 24.65
C PRO A 717 -29.24 13.78 24.89
N ALA A 718 -28.83 14.51 25.91
CA ALA A 718 -29.24 15.90 26.10
C ALA A 718 -28.82 16.67 24.84
N VAL A 719 -29.79 17.08 24.00
CA VAL A 719 -29.53 17.93 22.84
C VAL A 719 -29.09 19.29 23.39
N ALA A 720 -27.80 19.56 23.38
CA ALA A 720 -27.33 20.92 23.52
C ALA A 720 -27.82 21.67 22.27
N GLY A 721 -28.91 22.44 22.42
CA GLY A 721 -29.42 23.32 21.38
C GLY A 721 -28.28 24.18 20.86
N ARG A 722 -27.99 24.17 19.58
CA ARG A 722 -27.18 25.23 18.98
C ARG A 722 -27.90 26.54 19.21
N PRO A 723 -27.27 27.60 19.77
CA PRO A 723 -27.85 28.93 19.71
C PRO A 723 -28.03 29.30 18.24
N GLY A 724 -29.22 29.79 17.88
CA GLY A 724 -29.68 30.10 16.55
C GLY A 724 -28.84 31.16 15.80
#